data_ff156d238cd42b4a2806c923598f1647
#
_entry.id   ff156d238cd42b4a2806c923598f1647
#
_cell.length_a   1.000
_cell.length_b   1.000
_cell.length_c   1.000
_cell.angle_alpha   90.00
_cell.angle_beta   90.00
_cell.angle_gamma   90.00
#
_symmetry.space_group_name_H-M   'P 1'
#
loop_
_entity.id
_entity.type
_entity.pdbx_description
1 polymer ?
#
loop_
_entity_poly.entity_id
_entity_poly.type
_entity_poly.pdbx_seq_one_letter_code
_entity_poly.pdbx_strand_id
1 'polypeptide(L)'
;MNVFLNIKLIARDWWRNKLFFLISLFSLTAGLGCTNLLMTFFIHEYNVEKYNTDRNLIYLLRQDSPMEEGIKVAYSTSDAATQIKEKYAEITDILRVNGMSGNLCKYNGTDIKQFLFISADSTLNQFFPYTTSEGSLEEVLTTPDKVAVNKRFAHQLFGNHSGIGEILEIINKEGQSKSYKVAAILEDRPQSFLHFDLLTGLSDKSWGGPVLLKLQPGASPLALQEKIKKDKIPALVPDSRYYIDPIKELYFNTGKDSKQQQLAFFQHCDVLLLYISLISALLVLIIACFNYTNLTLSRTLQQLKMIHIEKLMGAKSKEIRSQLFLDAALTVLFAFLLSLLLINDMLPWFNNLLSTRLSFSFFFSRQVLPLLLSFIFLMAVIPGLYISHKLSQQTLSKYRQAYTGKKKQQFIWLLVTIQFIFSIGLVYATTLAQKQMDLIKSRAYHYENTIEIGSGTLPLFPLYQELKQMDGIESISLSMSSVLYCWLRELPIRQTDGSIQHNSIAHIPTDTTFFQTMHIRQIAGVSPSQACREYTHPAFINEKLARLLNIDVSHIGHKLNEFDEFSDSLSTIAGIFKNFPLNSLEEEIGGQQISIGTEQDLIQKGTFIQIKLIPEYYKETLVSIEKLWKEMNGDRGFKYVDMHKEFMLRNNKVIILSRILISYSFIALALTCFGLFGISWYAVRHRTREIAIRKVHGASNWEIVWLLNRSFLWQILVAYIIAIPITWLLMQHWLEQFAYRISATQWNFLTPVLIVLVITTITITIHSYLSARTNPVNSLKAE
;
A
#
# COMPACT_ATOMS: atom_id res chain seq x y z
N MET A 1 28.35 10.94 -43.36
CA MET A 1 28.31 12.12 -42.49
C MET A 1 28.79 11.75 -41.10
N ASN A 2 29.79 12.47 -40.53
CA ASN A 2 30.42 12.11 -39.27
C ASN A 2 29.40 12.18 -38.10
N VAL A 3 29.21 11.11 -37.38
CA VAL A 3 28.32 11.03 -36.17
C VAL A 3 28.69 12.16 -35.17
N PHE A 4 29.96 12.42 -35.01
CA PHE A 4 30.50 13.48 -34.14
C PHE A 4 30.02 14.90 -34.55
N LEU A 5 29.94 15.17 -35.85
CA LEU A 5 29.43 16.47 -36.36
C LEU A 5 27.94 16.61 -36.05
N ASN A 6 27.17 15.55 -36.18
CA ASN A 6 25.74 15.53 -35.83
C ASN A 6 25.52 15.81 -34.34
N ILE A 7 26.30 15.20 -33.46
CA ILE A 7 26.20 15.43 -32.02
C ILE A 7 26.51 16.88 -31.67
N LYS A 8 27.53 17.49 -32.29
CA LYS A 8 27.88 18.90 -32.08
C LYS A 8 26.77 19.84 -32.56
N LEU A 9 26.12 19.52 -33.68
CA LEU A 9 24.99 20.30 -34.20
C LEU A 9 23.77 20.19 -33.27
N ILE A 10 23.46 18.99 -32.79
CA ILE A 10 22.37 18.73 -31.85
C ILE A 10 22.62 19.51 -30.54
N ALA A 11 23.82 19.40 -29.96
CA ALA A 11 24.16 20.10 -28.71
C ALA A 11 24.01 21.62 -28.85
N ARG A 12 24.44 22.20 -30.00
CA ARG A 12 24.27 23.64 -30.29
C ARG A 12 22.80 24.01 -30.42
N ASP A 13 21.98 23.15 -31.00
CA ASP A 13 20.55 23.41 -31.11
C ASP A 13 19.85 23.32 -29.74
N TRP A 14 20.24 22.38 -28.88
CA TRP A 14 19.76 22.33 -27.49
C TRP A 14 20.09 23.61 -26.72
N TRP A 15 21.28 24.11 -26.87
CA TRP A 15 21.70 25.36 -26.21
C TRP A 15 20.93 26.57 -26.73
N ARG A 16 20.67 26.64 -28.03
CA ARG A 16 19.90 27.74 -28.66
C ARG A 16 18.42 27.68 -28.24
N ASN A 17 17.85 26.51 -28.07
CA ASN A 17 16.47 26.30 -27.70
C ASN A 17 16.36 25.69 -26.26
N LYS A 18 17.19 26.20 -25.33
CA LYS A 18 17.38 25.61 -23.98
C LYS A 18 16.09 25.37 -23.21
N LEU A 19 15.13 26.28 -23.32
CA LEU A 19 13.86 26.17 -22.56
C LEU A 19 13.02 25.00 -23.04
N PHE A 20 12.91 24.77 -24.35
CA PHE A 20 12.21 23.59 -24.89
C PHE A 20 12.93 22.29 -24.56
N PHE A 21 14.25 22.30 -24.66
CA PHE A 21 15.06 21.14 -24.32
C PHE A 21 14.88 20.76 -22.84
N LEU A 22 14.98 21.73 -21.93
CA LEU A 22 14.80 21.49 -20.49
C LEU A 22 13.40 20.98 -20.15
N ILE A 23 12.34 21.59 -20.70
CA ILE A 23 10.97 21.13 -20.45
C ILE A 23 10.77 19.70 -20.96
N SER A 24 11.28 19.39 -22.16
CA SER A 24 11.23 18.03 -22.70
C SER A 24 12.00 17.05 -21.84
N LEU A 25 13.19 17.45 -21.40
CA LEU A 25 14.07 16.64 -20.56
C LEU A 25 13.42 16.36 -19.19
N PHE A 26 12.91 17.40 -18.50
CA PHE A 26 12.22 17.22 -17.21
C PHE A 26 10.95 16.38 -17.33
N SER A 27 10.14 16.62 -18.37
CA SER A 27 8.93 15.83 -18.63
C SER A 27 9.25 14.35 -18.85
N LEU A 28 10.26 14.05 -19.67
CA LEU A 28 10.71 12.67 -19.91
C LEU A 28 11.34 12.05 -18.66
N THR A 29 12.18 12.80 -17.94
CA THR A 29 12.83 12.31 -16.71
C THR A 29 11.80 11.92 -15.65
N ALA A 30 10.81 12.79 -15.42
CA ALA A 30 9.74 12.50 -14.47
C ALA A 30 8.87 11.32 -14.93
N GLY A 31 8.48 11.29 -16.21
CA GLY A 31 7.68 10.20 -16.77
C GLY A 31 8.40 8.85 -16.74
N LEU A 32 9.67 8.80 -17.17
CA LEU A 32 10.48 7.57 -17.12
C LEU A 32 10.78 7.16 -15.68
N GLY A 33 11.13 8.11 -14.81
CA GLY A 33 11.42 7.83 -13.41
C GLY A 33 10.24 7.16 -12.69
N CYS A 34 9.04 7.74 -12.81
CA CYS A 34 7.83 7.17 -12.26
C CYS A 34 7.47 5.82 -12.86
N THR A 35 7.48 5.72 -14.19
CA THR A 35 7.16 4.45 -14.87
C THR A 35 8.12 3.35 -14.44
N ASN A 36 9.41 3.65 -14.38
CA ASN A 36 10.45 2.68 -14.00
C ASN A 36 10.29 2.23 -12.55
N LEU A 37 10.02 3.14 -11.60
CA LEU A 37 9.77 2.79 -10.20
C LEU A 37 8.57 1.83 -10.06
N LEU A 38 7.44 2.19 -10.68
CA LEU A 38 6.21 1.41 -10.60
C LEU A 38 6.31 0.05 -11.27
N MET A 39 6.95 0.01 -12.43
CA MET A 39 7.15 -1.23 -13.17
C MET A 39 8.12 -2.15 -12.44
N THR A 40 9.16 -1.57 -11.82
CA THR A 40 10.09 -2.33 -10.99
C THR A 40 9.39 -2.89 -9.75
N PHE A 41 8.53 -2.10 -9.11
CA PHE A 41 7.68 -2.57 -8.01
C PHE A 41 6.77 -3.72 -8.47
N PHE A 42 6.06 -3.55 -9.59
CA PHE A 42 5.22 -4.60 -10.15
C PHE A 42 6.00 -5.91 -10.39
N ILE A 43 7.17 -5.82 -11.03
CA ILE A 43 8.01 -7.00 -11.29
C ILE A 43 8.52 -7.63 -10.00
N HIS A 44 8.88 -6.80 -9.01
CA HIS A 44 9.36 -7.26 -7.72
C HIS A 44 8.31 -8.13 -7.02
N GLU A 45 7.10 -7.60 -6.87
CA GLU A 45 6.00 -8.30 -6.21
C GLU A 45 5.49 -9.51 -7.01
N TYR A 46 5.35 -9.35 -8.33
CA TYR A 46 4.87 -10.43 -9.21
C TYR A 46 5.82 -11.65 -9.26
N ASN A 47 7.10 -11.41 -9.03
CA ASN A 47 8.14 -12.43 -9.08
C ASN A 47 8.51 -12.99 -7.70
N VAL A 48 7.61 -12.90 -6.71
CA VAL A 48 7.82 -13.52 -5.39
C VAL A 48 8.23 -14.99 -5.54
N GLU A 49 9.23 -15.43 -4.79
CA GLU A 49 9.81 -16.78 -4.80
C GLU A 49 10.31 -17.25 -6.19
N LYS A 50 10.55 -16.37 -7.17
CA LYS A 50 10.98 -16.79 -8.52
C LYS A 50 12.38 -17.41 -8.54
N TYR A 51 13.19 -17.13 -7.55
CA TYR A 51 14.50 -17.75 -7.36
C TYR A 51 14.39 -19.22 -6.93
N ASN A 52 13.25 -19.61 -6.36
CA ASN A 52 12.97 -20.96 -5.93
C ASN A 52 12.37 -21.77 -7.08
N THR A 53 13.10 -22.78 -7.56
CA THR A 53 12.66 -23.66 -8.65
C THR A 53 11.40 -24.46 -8.28
N ASP A 54 11.27 -24.79 -7.01
CA ASP A 54 10.22 -25.65 -6.47
C ASP A 54 9.00 -24.86 -5.93
N ARG A 55 8.96 -23.54 -6.11
CA ARG A 55 7.90 -22.67 -5.57
C ARG A 55 6.48 -23.13 -5.92
N ASN A 56 6.29 -23.76 -7.07
CA ASN A 56 4.99 -24.26 -7.51
C ASN A 56 4.61 -25.59 -6.87
N LEU A 57 5.53 -26.23 -6.12
CA LEU A 57 5.33 -27.46 -5.38
C LEU A 57 5.12 -27.21 -3.88
N ILE A 58 5.20 -25.93 -3.45
CA ILE A 58 5.05 -25.55 -2.03
C ILE A 58 3.66 -25.00 -1.79
N TYR A 59 3.01 -25.58 -0.78
CA TYR A 59 1.64 -25.28 -0.38
C TYR A 59 1.57 -25.03 1.12
N LEU A 60 0.64 -24.18 1.55
CA LEU A 60 0.35 -23.99 2.97
C LEU A 60 -0.87 -24.84 3.35
N LEU A 61 -0.73 -25.61 4.44
CA LEU A 61 -1.84 -26.37 5.01
C LEU A 61 -2.68 -25.44 5.88
N ARG A 62 -3.98 -25.34 5.55
CA ARG A 62 -4.96 -24.57 6.32
C ARG A 62 -6.14 -25.46 6.71
N GLN A 63 -6.89 -25.04 7.71
CA GLN A 63 -8.14 -25.70 8.12
C GLN A 63 -9.19 -24.67 8.49
N ASP A 64 -10.44 -25.10 8.68
CA ASP A 64 -11.51 -24.21 9.13
C ASP A 64 -11.17 -23.62 10.50
N SER A 65 -11.50 -22.35 10.69
CA SER A 65 -11.31 -21.67 11.97
C SER A 65 -12.27 -22.23 13.03
N PRO A 66 -11.79 -22.50 14.25
CA PRO A 66 -12.68 -22.83 15.36
C PRO A 66 -13.49 -21.62 15.86
N MET A 67 -13.15 -20.41 15.41
CA MET A 67 -13.72 -19.16 15.94
C MET A 67 -14.66 -18.46 14.96
N GLU A 68 -14.57 -18.74 13.66
CA GLU A 68 -15.35 -18.03 12.65
C GLU A 68 -15.60 -18.90 11.42
N GLU A 69 -16.88 -19.12 11.08
CA GLU A 69 -17.28 -19.93 9.93
C GLU A 69 -16.85 -19.26 8.62
N GLY A 70 -16.31 -20.06 7.70
CA GLY A 70 -15.83 -19.60 6.40
C GLY A 70 -14.43 -18.98 6.40
N ILE A 71 -13.77 -18.91 7.57
CA ILE A 71 -12.38 -18.49 7.68
C ILE A 71 -11.47 -19.69 7.79
N LYS A 72 -10.34 -19.65 7.08
CA LYS A 72 -9.34 -20.71 7.09
C LYS A 72 -8.10 -20.25 7.85
N VAL A 73 -7.67 -21.06 8.80
CA VAL A 73 -6.52 -20.78 9.66
C VAL A 73 -5.29 -21.60 9.22
N ALA A 74 -4.12 -20.95 9.15
CA ALA A 74 -2.85 -21.61 8.89
C ALA A 74 -2.27 -22.17 10.20
N TYR A 75 -2.93 -23.18 10.75
CA TYR A 75 -2.51 -23.85 11.96
C TYR A 75 -2.75 -25.35 11.83
N SER A 76 -1.80 -26.14 12.28
CA SER A 76 -1.93 -27.59 12.41
C SER A 76 -1.19 -28.05 13.66
N THR A 77 -1.70 -29.10 14.33
CA THR A 77 -0.95 -29.74 15.40
C THR A 77 0.26 -30.47 14.83
N SER A 78 1.30 -30.62 15.62
CA SER A 78 2.52 -31.34 15.19
C SER A 78 2.21 -32.81 14.82
N ASP A 79 1.30 -33.45 15.57
CA ASP A 79 0.90 -34.83 15.32
C ASP A 79 0.14 -34.98 14.00
N ALA A 80 -0.78 -34.07 13.71
CA ALA A 80 -1.51 -34.06 12.44
C ALA A 80 -0.56 -33.85 11.25
N ALA A 81 0.40 -32.92 11.34
CA ALA A 81 1.40 -32.66 10.31
C ALA A 81 2.27 -33.88 10.04
N THR A 82 2.69 -34.58 11.11
CA THR A 82 3.50 -35.81 11.02
C THR A 82 2.70 -36.97 10.40
N GLN A 83 1.44 -37.18 10.84
CA GLN A 83 0.56 -38.17 10.24
C GLN A 83 0.32 -37.91 8.75
N ILE A 84 0.10 -36.67 8.37
CA ILE A 84 -0.09 -36.29 6.98
C ILE A 84 1.16 -36.63 6.16
N LYS A 85 2.38 -36.31 6.64
CA LYS A 85 3.63 -36.63 5.94
C LYS A 85 3.82 -38.14 5.77
N GLU A 86 3.57 -38.93 6.81
CA GLU A 86 3.82 -40.38 6.82
C GLU A 86 2.79 -41.15 5.97
N LYS A 87 1.54 -40.69 5.94
CA LYS A 87 0.44 -41.38 5.28
C LYS A 87 0.36 -41.17 3.78
N TYR A 88 0.76 -40.01 3.28
CA TYR A 88 0.55 -39.63 1.88
C TYR A 88 1.88 -39.50 1.12
N ALA A 89 2.11 -40.48 0.23
CA ALA A 89 3.33 -40.47 -0.62
C ALA A 89 3.45 -39.30 -1.57
N GLU A 90 2.36 -38.61 -1.86
CA GLU A 90 2.33 -37.38 -2.66
C GLU A 90 3.09 -36.23 -2.01
N ILE A 91 3.34 -36.30 -0.70
CA ILE A 91 4.06 -35.28 0.06
C ILE A 91 5.53 -35.68 0.17
N THR A 92 6.41 -34.89 -0.43
CA THR A 92 7.86 -35.13 -0.36
C THR A 92 8.41 -34.76 1.00
N ASP A 93 8.01 -33.57 1.51
CA ASP A 93 8.45 -33.11 2.84
C ASP A 93 7.49 -32.10 3.44
N ILE A 94 7.67 -31.81 4.74
CA ILE A 94 6.93 -30.77 5.46
C ILE A 94 7.92 -29.79 6.09
N LEU A 95 7.46 -28.55 6.26
CA LEU A 95 8.16 -27.51 6.98
C LEU A 95 7.21 -26.88 8.01
N ARG A 96 7.55 -26.97 9.28
CA ARG A 96 6.87 -26.26 10.36
C ARG A 96 7.59 -24.96 10.65
N VAL A 97 6.84 -23.87 10.79
CA VAL A 97 7.37 -22.54 11.10
C VAL A 97 6.52 -21.94 12.22
N ASN A 98 7.17 -21.46 13.26
CA ASN A 98 6.49 -20.80 14.37
C ASN A 98 7.07 -19.41 14.62
N GLY A 99 6.18 -18.46 14.92
CA GLY A 99 6.61 -17.17 15.45
C GLY A 99 7.06 -17.33 16.89
N MET A 100 8.27 -16.89 17.19
CA MET A 100 8.80 -16.87 18.55
C MET A 100 8.41 -15.57 19.25
N SER A 101 8.01 -15.65 20.51
CA SER A 101 7.73 -14.46 21.32
C SER A 101 9.02 -13.84 21.80
N GLY A 102 9.56 -12.88 21.02
CA GLY A 102 10.65 -12.00 21.44
C GLY A 102 10.12 -10.58 21.62
N ASN A 103 10.22 -10.04 22.83
CA ASN A 103 9.83 -8.65 23.10
C ASN A 103 11.00 -7.69 23.05
N LEU A 104 12.18 -8.18 23.40
CA LEU A 104 13.37 -7.37 23.49
C LEU A 104 14.59 -8.21 23.10
N CYS A 105 15.41 -7.70 22.20
CA CYS A 105 16.72 -8.24 21.88
C CYS A 105 17.78 -7.30 22.44
N LYS A 106 18.60 -7.81 23.37
CA LYS A 106 19.71 -7.07 23.99
C LYS A 106 21.03 -7.53 23.41
N TYR A 107 21.85 -6.56 23.03
CA TYR A 107 23.23 -6.78 22.60
C TYR A 107 24.10 -5.58 22.99
N ASN A 108 25.15 -5.79 23.78
CA ASN A 108 26.11 -4.76 24.22
C ASN A 108 25.47 -3.46 24.74
N GLY A 109 24.41 -3.58 25.55
CA GLY A 109 23.68 -2.44 26.10
C GLY A 109 22.71 -1.74 25.13
N THR A 110 22.55 -2.27 23.91
CA THR A 110 21.56 -1.78 22.93
C THR A 110 20.32 -2.65 23.01
N ASP A 111 19.18 -2.01 23.20
CA ASP A 111 17.87 -2.64 23.30
C ASP A 111 17.09 -2.46 21.98
N ILE A 112 16.77 -3.57 21.29
CA ILE A 112 15.94 -3.54 20.07
C ILE A 112 14.58 -4.16 20.39
N LYS A 113 13.52 -3.36 20.27
CA LYS A 113 12.15 -3.72 20.64
C LYS A 113 11.28 -4.22 19.46
N GLN A 114 11.73 -4.06 18.21
CA GLN A 114 10.96 -4.45 17.03
C GLN A 114 11.78 -5.34 16.10
N PHE A 115 11.51 -6.61 16.11
CA PHE A 115 12.12 -7.61 15.23
C PHE A 115 11.19 -8.82 15.08
N LEU A 116 11.34 -9.53 13.96
CA LEU A 116 10.62 -10.77 13.69
C LEU A 116 11.53 -11.96 14.02
N PHE A 117 11.14 -12.71 15.03
CA PHE A 117 11.85 -13.90 15.46
C PHE A 117 10.99 -15.14 15.16
N ILE A 118 11.54 -16.08 14.42
CA ILE A 118 10.88 -17.34 14.07
C ILE A 118 11.72 -18.55 14.43
N SER A 119 11.05 -19.69 14.58
CA SER A 119 11.68 -21.01 14.62
C SER A 119 11.20 -21.88 13.45
N ALA A 120 12.06 -22.72 12.92
CA ALA A 120 11.73 -23.57 11.79
C ALA A 120 12.39 -24.94 11.89
N ASP A 121 11.83 -25.93 11.19
CA ASP A 121 12.42 -27.27 11.03
C ASP A 121 13.71 -27.24 10.23
N SER A 122 14.52 -28.28 10.37
CA SER A 122 15.76 -28.47 9.59
C SER A 122 15.53 -28.55 8.07
N THR A 123 14.31 -28.81 7.64
CA THR A 123 13.89 -28.84 6.23
C THR A 123 13.76 -27.45 5.58
N LEU A 124 13.87 -26.35 6.35
CA LEU A 124 13.67 -24.98 5.86
C LEU A 124 14.41 -24.70 4.53
N ASN A 125 15.67 -25.09 4.43
CA ASN A 125 16.49 -24.81 3.24
C ASN A 125 16.05 -25.58 1.98
N GLN A 126 15.28 -26.66 2.14
CA GLN A 126 14.67 -27.41 1.03
C GLN A 126 13.42 -26.71 0.48
N PHE A 127 12.73 -25.93 1.32
CA PHE A 127 11.56 -25.13 0.95
C PHE A 127 11.96 -23.75 0.47
N PHE A 128 12.84 -23.09 1.21
CA PHE A 128 13.33 -21.74 0.94
C PHE A 128 14.87 -21.74 0.97
N PRO A 129 15.53 -21.90 -0.17
CA PRO A 129 16.99 -22.03 -0.21
C PRO A 129 17.67 -20.70 0.13
N TYR A 130 17.94 -20.42 1.41
CA TYR A 130 18.65 -19.24 1.88
C TYR A 130 20.15 -19.34 1.58
N THR A 131 20.72 -18.21 1.15
CA THR A 131 22.18 -18.08 0.97
C THR A 131 22.79 -17.56 2.26
N THR A 132 23.75 -18.27 2.79
CA THR A 132 24.49 -17.88 3.98
C THR A 132 25.67 -17.00 3.58
N SER A 133 25.77 -15.79 4.13
CA SER A 133 26.93 -14.91 3.99
C SER A 133 28.11 -15.42 4.82
N GLU A 134 27.83 -15.78 6.08
CA GLU A 134 28.81 -16.23 7.06
C GLU A 134 28.20 -17.33 7.92
N GLY A 135 29.00 -18.29 8.37
CA GLY A 135 28.58 -19.38 9.25
C GLY A 135 27.80 -20.49 8.55
N SER A 136 26.95 -21.23 9.30
CA SER A 136 26.19 -22.38 8.82
C SER A 136 24.74 -22.33 9.26
N LEU A 137 23.81 -22.30 8.29
CA LEU A 137 22.37 -22.38 8.56
C LEU A 137 21.98 -23.78 9.12
N GLU A 138 22.60 -24.85 8.66
CA GLU A 138 22.33 -26.21 9.13
C GLU A 138 22.63 -26.34 10.62
N GLU A 139 23.73 -25.74 11.08
CA GLU A 139 24.08 -25.70 12.49
C GLU A 139 23.03 -24.99 13.35
N VAL A 140 22.43 -23.90 12.84
CA VAL A 140 21.36 -23.17 13.51
C VAL A 140 20.11 -24.02 13.63
N LEU A 141 19.72 -24.72 12.57
CA LEU A 141 18.48 -25.47 12.52
C LEU A 141 18.52 -26.78 13.32
N THR A 142 19.73 -27.31 13.58
CA THR A 142 19.92 -28.61 14.28
C THR A 142 20.35 -28.45 15.73
N THR A 143 20.93 -27.32 16.10
CA THR A 143 21.48 -27.09 17.45
C THR A 143 20.60 -26.10 18.22
N PRO A 144 20.06 -26.47 19.37
CA PRO A 144 19.36 -25.52 20.27
C PRO A 144 20.28 -24.34 20.65
N ASP A 145 19.66 -23.20 20.93
CA ASP A 145 20.32 -21.98 21.41
C ASP A 145 21.28 -21.31 20.40
N LYS A 146 21.21 -21.71 19.12
CA LYS A 146 21.85 -21.00 18.01
C LYS A 146 20.82 -20.21 17.23
N VAL A 147 21.28 -19.09 16.68
CA VAL A 147 20.43 -18.20 15.88
C VAL A 147 21.13 -17.79 14.59
N ALA A 148 20.37 -17.74 13.51
CA ALA A 148 20.76 -17.06 12.29
C ALA A 148 20.18 -15.65 12.30
N VAL A 149 20.96 -14.70 11.82
CA VAL A 149 20.60 -13.27 11.75
C VAL A 149 20.53 -12.86 10.28
N ASN A 150 19.47 -12.18 9.88
CA ASN A 150 19.37 -11.58 8.57
C ASN A 150 20.42 -10.46 8.43
N LYS A 151 21.08 -10.32 7.29
CA LYS A 151 22.18 -9.38 7.05
C LYS A 151 21.88 -7.94 7.42
N ARG A 152 20.68 -7.46 7.14
CA ARG A 152 20.25 -6.11 7.51
C ARG A 152 20.17 -5.95 9.02
N PHE A 153 19.60 -6.92 9.72
CA PHE A 153 19.49 -6.89 11.17
C PHE A 153 20.86 -7.08 11.83
N ALA A 154 21.72 -7.90 11.23
CA ALA A 154 23.13 -8.03 11.64
C ALA A 154 23.86 -6.68 11.53
N HIS A 155 23.67 -5.94 10.44
CA HIS A 155 24.25 -4.60 10.30
C HIS A 155 23.73 -3.61 11.35
N GLN A 156 22.45 -3.74 11.73
CA GLN A 156 21.85 -2.91 12.79
C GLN A 156 22.43 -3.24 14.18
N LEU A 157 22.70 -4.53 14.45
CA LEU A 157 23.25 -4.99 15.73
C LEU A 157 24.76 -4.79 15.84
N PHE A 158 25.50 -5.22 14.81
CA PHE A 158 26.96 -5.37 14.84
C PHE A 158 27.70 -4.30 14.02
N GLY A 159 26.95 -3.45 13.26
CA GLY A 159 27.58 -2.51 12.34
C GLY A 159 28.31 -3.25 11.20
N ASN A 160 29.60 -2.96 11.04
CA ASN A 160 30.46 -3.57 10.02
C ASN A 160 31.29 -4.77 10.52
N HIS A 161 31.07 -5.22 11.77
CA HIS A 161 31.80 -6.35 12.33
C HIS A 161 31.06 -7.65 12.02
N SER A 162 31.80 -8.76 11.91
CA SER A 162 31.18 -10.08 11.87
C SER A 162 30.50 -10.36 13.22
N GLY A 163 29.21 -10.70 13.15
CA GLY A 163 28.44 -11.05 14.35
C GLY A 163 28.54 -12.54 14.72
N ILE A 164 29.31 -13.35 13.99
CA ILE A 164 29.42 -14.77 14.26
C ILE A 164 30.11 -15.02 15.62
N GLY A 165 29.47 -15.84 16.44
CA GLY A 165 29.93 -16.16 17.78
C GLY A 165 29.41 -15.25 18.88
N GLU A 166 28.84 -14.08 18.54
CA GLU A 166 28.23 -13.15 19.47
C GLU A 166 26.99 -13.75 20.16
N ILE A 167 26.70 -13.29 21.36
CA ILE A 167 25.56 -13.75 22.15
C ILE A 167 24.48 -12.66 22.16
N LEU A 168 23.28 -13.03 21.72
CA LEU A 168 22.07 -12.20 21.79
C LEU A 168 21.22 -12.68 22.96
N GLU A 169 20.80 -11.78 23.83
CA GLU A 169 19.85 -12.06 24.87
C GLU A 169 18.45 -11.65 24.40
N ILE A 170 17.55 -12.63 24.32
CA ILE A 170 16.17 -12.42 23.88
C ILE A 170 15.24 -12.62 25.05
N ILE A 171 14.47 -11.57 25.37
CA ILE A 171 13.52 -11.58 26.47
C ILE A 171 12.11 -11.74 25.87
N ASN A 172 11.37 -12.74 26.35
CA ASN A 172 10.00 -12.99 25.92
C ASN A 172 8.97 -12.10 26.64
N LYS A 173 7.68 -12.24 26.33
CA LYS A 173 6.59 -11.47 26.94
C LYS A 173 6.46 -11.69 28.45
N GLU A 174 6.90 -12.85 28.93
CA GLU A 174 6.84 -13.23 30.34
C GLU A 174 8.05 -12.75 31.13
N GLY A 175 9.00 -12.06 30.47
CA GLY A 175 10.23 -11.56 31.08
C GLY A 175 11.33 -12.61 31.25
N GLN A 176 11.14 -13.81 30.66
CA GLN A 176 12.17 -14.83 30.68
C GLN A 176 13.22 -14.50 29.63
N SER A 177 14.45 -14.51 30.05
CA SER A 177 15.60 -14.27 29.18
C SER A 177 16.19 -15.59 28.67
N LYS A 178 16.48 -15.63 27.37
CA LYS A 178 17.20 -16.75 26.77
C LYS A 178 18.34 -16.23 25.91
N SER A 179 19.53 -16.77 26.12
CA SER A 179 20.71 -16.41 25.35
C SER A 179 20.83 -17.30 24.09
N TYR A 180 21.10 -16.65 22.95
CA TYR A 180 21.30 -17.31 21.68
C TYR A 180 22.67 -16.91 21.10
N LYS A 181 23.43 -17.90 20.64
CA LYS A 181 24.71 -17.65 19.96
C LYS A 181 24.48 -17.51 18.47
N VAL A 182 24.97 -16.44 17.87
CA VAL A 182 24.92 -16.22 16.41
C VAL A 182 25.83 -17.22 15.71
N ALA A 183 25.25 -18.07 14.88
CA ALA A 183 25.97 -19.12 14.14
C ALA A 183 25.89 -18.95 12.61
N ALA A 184 25.00 -18.09 12.11
CA ALA A 184 24.91 -17.78 10.69
C ALA A 184 24.42 -16.35 10.46
N ILE A 185 24.91 -15.73 9.38
CA ILE A 185 24.38 -14.50 8.80
C ILE A 185 23.81 -14.84 7.41
N LEU A 186 22.54 -14.54 7.19
CA LEU A 186 21.82 -14.87 5.97
C LEU A 186 21.68 -13.63 5.08
N GLU A 187 21.86 -13.80 3.76
CA GLU A 187 21.59 -12.74 2.80
C GLU A 187 20.11 -12.33 2.81
N ASP A 188 19.87 -11.04 2.64
CA ASP A 188 18.51 -10.51 2.56
C ASP A 188 17.77 -11.05 1.34
N ARG A 189 16.53 -11.49 1.55
CA ARG A 189 15.63 -11.94 0.48
C ARG A 189 14.33 -11.16 0.48
N PRO A 190 14.32 -9.98 -0.11
CA PRO A 190 13.13 -9.12 -0.11
C PRO A 190 11.94 -9.69 -0.91
N GLN A 191 12.18 -10.65 -1.83
CA GLN A 191 11.16 -11.31 -2.65
C GLN A 191 10.73 -12.67 -2.08
N SER A 192 10.87 -12.91 -0.77
CA SER A 192 10.44 -14.15 -0.13
C SER A 192 9.06 -14.03 0.49
N PHE A 193 8.29 -15.12 0.43
CA PHE A 193 7.02 -15.26 1.16
C PHE A 193 7.26 -15.30 2.68
N LEU A 194 8.35 -15.96 3.10
CA LEU A 194 8.76 -16.05 4.50
C LEU A 194 9.76 -14.95 4.84
N HIS A 195 9.44 -14.15 5.86
CA HIS A 195 10.26 -13.03 6.31
C HIS A 195 10.57 -13.11 7.80
N PHE A 196 11.83 -12.80 8.18
CA PHE A 196 12.27 -12.77 9.56
C PHE A 196 13.55 -11.92 9.71
N ASP A 197 13.86 -11.51 10.94
CA ASP A 197 15.11 -10.86 11.31
C ASP A 197 16.02 -11.86 12.05
N LEU A 198 15.43 -12.73 12.87
CA LEU A 198 16.09 -13.80 13.59
C LEU A 198 15.43 -15.16 13.32
N LEU A 199 16.24 -16.21 13.18
CA LEU A 199 15.77 -17.57 12.94
C LEU A 199 16.52 -18.55 13.85
N THR A 200 15.79 -19.47 14.49
CA THR A 200 16.36 -20.58 15.28
C THR A 200 15.77 -21.92 14.85
N GLY A 201 16.39 -23.01 15.25
CA GLY A 201 15.83 -24.34 15.06
C GLY A 201 14.59 -24.57 15.91
N LEU A 202 13.61 -25.32 15.40
CA LEU A 202 12.41 -25.71 16.12
C LEU A 202 12.75 -26.77 17.18
N SER A 203 12.79 -26.36 18.45
CA SER A 203 13.15 -27.26 19.57
C SER A 203 11.94 -28.04 20.11
N ASP A 204 10.79 -27.39 20.19
CA ASP A 204 9.54 -28.02 20.65
C ASP A 204 8.69 -28.48 19.48
N LYS A 205 8.74 -29.78 19.22
CA LYS A 205 7.98 -30.43 18.14
C LYS A 205 6.54 -30.78 18.55
N SER A 206 6.19 -30.60 19.81
CA SER A 206 4.82 -30.89 20.31
C SER A 206 3.86 -29.74 20.01
N TRP A 207 4.38 -28.54 19.74
CA TRP A 207 3.58 -27.35 19.53
C TRP A 207 3.03 -27.27 18.09
N GLY A 208 1.80 -26.82 17.93
CA GLY A 208 1.18 -26.59 16.63
C GLY A 208 1.55 -25.23 16.05
N GLY A 209 1.35 -25.07 14.74
CA GLY A 209 1.61 -23.84 14.02
C GLY A 209 1.39 -24.00 12.52
N PRO A 210 1.84 -23.04 11.72
CA PRO A 210 1.81 -23.11 10.26
C PRO A 210 2.68 -24.26 9.73
N VAL A 211 2.11 -25.04 8.80
CA VAL A 211 2.77 -26.15 8.14
C VAL A 211 2.74 -25.96 6.64
N LEU A 212 3.91 -25.94 6.03
CA LEU A 212 4.04 -25.96 4.58
C LEU A 212 4.31 -27.40 4.11
N LEU A 213 3.69 -27.76 3.00
CA LEU A 213 3.84 -29.05 2.33
C LEU A 213 4.58 -28.89 1.02
N LYS A 214 5.52 -29.77 0.74
CA LYS A 214 6.16 -29.88 -0.59
C LYS A 214 5.57 -31.10 -1.27
N LEU A 215 4.85 -30.91 -2.37
CA LEU A 215 4.23 -32.00 -3.11
C LEU A 215 5.15 -32.53 -4.22
N GLN A 216 4.95 -33.79 -4.60
CA GLN A 216 5.62 -34.37 -5.76
C GLN A 216 5.16 -33.68 -7.04
N PRO A 217 6.03 -33.56 -8.06
CA PRO A 217 5.64 -33.05 -9.37
C PRO A 217 4.47 -33.84 -9.96
N GLY A 218 3.38 -33.16 -10.32
CA GLY A 218 2.18 -33.77 -10.87
C GLY A 218 1.15 -34.22 -9.84
N ALA A 219 1.42 -34.15 -8.54
CA ALA A 219 0.41 -34.41 -7.50
C ALA A 219 -0.70 -33.36 -7.54
N SER A 220 -1.95 -33.82 -7.37
CA SER A 220 -3.13 -32.94 -7.32
C SER A 220 -3.44 -32.54 -5.88
N PRO A 221 -3.34 -31.23 -5.53
CA PRO A 221 -3.69 -30.74 -4.18
C PRO A 221 -5.14 -31.07 -3.80
N LEU A 222 -6.09 -30.93 -4.74
CA LEU A 222 -7.50 -31.21 -4.52
C LEU A 222 -7.76 -32.70 -4.23
N ALA A 223 -7.10 -33.59 -4.98
CA ALA A 223 -7.23 -35.03 -4.72
C ALA A 223 -6.66 -35.42 -3.35
N LEU A 224 -5.56 -34.78 -2.93
CA LEU A 224 -4.97 -34.98 -1.60
C LEU A 224 -5.89 -34.44 -0.50
N GLN A 225 -6.51 -33.29 -0.67
CA GLN A 225 -7.51 -32.75 0.29
C GLN A 225 -8.66 -33.72 0.53
N GLU A 226 -9.21 -34.31 -0.54
CA GLU A 226 -10.31 -35.27 -0.43
C GLU A 226 -9.87 -36.58 0.28
N LYS A 227 -8.62 -37.03 0.06
CA LYS A 227 -8.04 -38.15 0.79
C LYS A 227 -7.92 -37.84 2.29
N ILE A 228 -7.37 -36.71 2.66
CA ILE A 228 -7.19 -36.27 4.06
C ILE A 228 -8.55 -36.18 4.76
N LYS A 229 -9.57 -35.65 4.10
CA LYS A 229 -10.93 -35.56 4.61
C LYS A 229 -11.51 -36.94 4.85
N LYS A 230 -11.37 -37.86 3.90
CA LYS A 230 -11.89 -39.27 4.04
C LYS A 230 -11.24 -40.00 5.21
N ASP A 231 -9.97 -39.73 5.44
CA ASP A 231 -9.17 -40.42 6.46
C ASP A 231 -9.34 -39.84 7.87
N LYS A 232 -10.15 -38.79 8.04
CA LYS A 232 -10.46 -38.13 9.32
C LYS A 232 -9.23 -37.77 10.15
N ILE A 233 -8.20 -37.17 9.51
CA ILE A 233 -7.03 -36.70 10.25
C ILE A 233 -7.49 -35.66 11.29
N PRO A 234 -6.98 -35.75 12.54
CA PRO A 234 -7.37 -34.81 13.60
C PRO A 234 -7.15 -33.34 13.18
N ALA A 235 -8.19 -32.56 13.33
CA ALA A 235 -8.19 -31.11 13.04
C ALA A 235 -8.54 -30.33 14.31
N LEU A 236 -8.36 -28.99 14.29
CA LEU A 236 -8.72 -28.11 15.41
C LEU A 236 -10.21 -28.17 15.76
N VAL A 237 -11.03 -28.28 14.73
CA VAL A 237 -12.48 -28.45 14.86
C VAL A 237 -12.84 -29.87 14.42
N PRO A 238 -13.61 -30.64 15.19
CA PRO A 238 -14.11 -31.93 14.75
C PRO A 238 -14.80 -31.79 13.38
N ASP A 239 -14.52 -32.72 12.47
CA ASP A 239 -15.06 -32.76 11.10
C ASP A 239 -14.69 -31.57 10.18
N SER A 240 -13.77 -30.67 10.59
CA SER A 240 -13.29 -29.59 9.74
C SER A 240 -12.47 -30.09 8.55
N ARG A 241 -12.42 -29.27 7.50
CA ARG A 241 -11.69 -29.60 6.27
C ARG A 241 -10.28 -29.03 6.34
N TYR A 242 -9.35 -29.79 5.77
CA TYR A 242 -8.03 -29.28 5.42
C TYR A 242 -8.03 -28.71 4.00
N TYR A 243 -7.31 -27.60 3.83
CA TYR A 243 -7.10 -26.91 2.55
C TYR A 243 -5.60 -26.88 2.26
N ILE A 244 -5.24 -27.14 1.02
CA ILE A 244 -3.86 -27.14 0.54
C ILE A 244 -3.75 -26.06 -0.52
N ASP A 245 -3.29 -24.88 -0.11
CA ASP A 245 -3.30 -23.69 -0.95
C ASP A 245 -1.86 -23.34 -1.39
N PRO A 246 -1.62 -23.06 -2.69
CA PRO A 246 -0.29 -22.72 -3.17
C PRO A 246 0.18 -21.38 -2.56
N ILE A 247 1.44 -21.30 -2.12
CA ILE A 247 1.98 -20.09 -1.49
C ILE A 247 1.89 -18.86 -2.36
N LYS A 248 1.97 -19.02 -3.69
CA LYS A 248 1.81 -17.91 -4.63
C LYS A 248 0.41 -17.29 -4.60
N GLU A 249 -0.63 -18.12 -4.50
CA GLU A 249 -2.00 -17.62 -4.40
C GLU A 249 -2.23 -16.94 -3.05
N LEU A 250 -1.68 -17.48 -1.99
CA LEU A 250 -1.77 -16.88 -0.65
C LEU A 250 -1.05 -15.54 -0.57
N TYR A 251 0.07 -15.39 -1.25
CA TYR A 251 0.77 -14.11 -1.31
C TYR A 251 -0.09 -13.00 -1.90
N PHE A 252 -0.88 -13.32 -2.93
CA PHE A 252 -1.74 -12.38 -3.63
C PHE A 252 -3.20 -12.36 -3.14
N ASN A 253 -3.60 -13.35 -2.35
CA ASN A 253 -4.98 -13.46 -1.89
C ASN A 253 -5.15 -12.74 -0.55
N THR A 254 -5.73 -11.55 -0.61
CA THR A 254 -6.10 -10.74 0.54
C THR A 254 -7.61 -10.81 0.84
N GLY A 255 -8.29 -11.84 0.35
CA GLY A 255 -9.74 -12.05 0.52
C GLY A 255 -10.16 -12.32 1.97
N LYS A 256 -11.47 -12.41 2.21
CA LYS A 256 -12.06 -12.68 3.54
C LYS A 256 -11.46 -13.91 4.24
N ASP A 257 -11.15 -14.94 3.47
CA ASP A 257 -10.60 -16.21 3.97
C ASP A 257 -9.19 -16.10 4.57
N SER A 258 -8.46 -15.00 4.32
CA SER A 258 -7.08 -14.82 4.78
C SER A 258 -6.93 -13.78 5.91
N LYS A 259 -8.01 -13.10 6.29
CA LYS A 259 -7.95 -11.90 7.13
C LYS A 259 -7.56 -12.15 8.59
N GLN A 260 -7.86 -13.30 9.15
CA GLN A 260 -7.57 -13.57 10.57
C GLN A 260 -6.15 -14.06 10.86
N GLN A 261 -5.37 -14.45 9.85
CA GLN A 261 -4.03 -14.97 10.08
C GLN A 261 -2.98 -14.44 9.12
N GLN A 262 -2.86 -13.13 9.03
CA GLN A 262 -1.62 -12.53 8.57
C GLN A 262 -0.57 -12.72 9.67
N LEU A 263 0.03 -13.90 9.70
CA LEU A 263 1.21 -14.11 10.52
C LEU A 263 2.27 -13.12 10.04
N ALA A 264 2.84 -12.36 10.96
CA ALA A 264 3.75 -11.24 10.64
C ALA A 264 4.96 -11.66 9.78
N PHE A 265 5.30 -12.95 9.79
CA PHE A 265 6.41 -13.51 9.01
C PHE A 265 6.00 -14.04 7.62
N PHE A 266 4.70 -14.07 7.26
CA PHE A 266 4.24 -14.31 5.89
C PHE A 266 3.93 -12.97 5.22
N GLN A 267 4.62 -12.70 4.12
CA GLN A 267 4.37 -11.49 3.34
C GLN A 267 3.16 -11.66 2.42
N HIS A 268 2.41 -10.58 2.26
CA HIS A 268 1.26 -10.50 1.38
C HIS A 268 1.29 -9.22 0.56
N CYS A 269 0.85 -9.31 -0.68
CA CYS A 269 0.68 -8.17 -1.56
C CYS A 269 -0.77 -8.09 -2.05
N ASP A 270 -1.36 -6.91 -2.00
CA ASP A 270 -2.69 -6.71 -2.56
C ASP A 270 -2.65 -6.69 -4.09
N VAL A 271 -3.32 -7.67 -4.71
CA VAL A 271 -3.39 -7.81 -6.17
C VAL A 271 -3.96 -6.55 -6.84
N LEU A 272 -4.97 -5.93 -6.22
CA LEU A 272 -5.58 -4.72 -6.76
C LEU A 272 -4.58 -3.56 -6.78
N LEU A 273 -3.82 -3.38 -5.69
CA LEU A 273 -2.76 -2.39 -5.59
C LEU A 273 -1.69 -2.61 -6.67
N LEU A 274 -1.33 -3.86 -6.91
CA LEU A 274 -0.36 -4.24 -7.92
C LEU A 274 -0.84 -3.87 -9.33
N TYR A 275 -2.09 -4.19 -9.69
CA TYR A 275 -2.65 -3.81 -11.00
C TYR A 275 -2.87 -2.31 -11.14
N ILE A 276 -3.28 -1.61 -10.10
CA ILE A 276 -3.38 -0.15 -10.12
C ILE A 276 -2.02 0.48 -10.38
N SER A 277 -0.96 -0.03 -9.75
CA SER A 277 0.41 0.42 -9.99
C SER A 277 0.84 0.19 -11.43
N LEU A 278 0.54 -0.98 -12.00
CA LEU A 278 0.83 -1.30 -13.41
C LEU A 278 0.10 -0.36 -14.37
N ILE A 279 -1.21 -0.19 -14.17
CA ILE A 279 -2.05 0.68 -15.02
C ILE A 279 -1.55 2.13 -14.92
N SER A 280 -1.25 2.60 -13.72
CA SER A 280 -0.72 3.95 -13.49
C SER A 280 0.64 4.14 -14.17
N ALA A 281 1.54 3.16 -14.11
CA ALA A 281 2.82 3.19 -14.81
C ALA A 281 2.65 3.35 -16.32
N LEU A 282 1.76 2.55 -16.93
CA LEU A 282 1.44 2.62 -18.35
C LEU A 282 0.80 3.95 -18.75
N LEU A 283 -0.12 4.47 -17.93
CA LEU A 283 -0.75 5.78 -18.16
C LEU A 283 0.27 6.92 -18.13
N VAL A 284 1.15 6.94 -17.13
CA VAL A 284 2.22 7.95 -17.02
C VAL A 284 3.18 7.86 -18.20
N LEU A 285 3.53 6.64 -18.65
CA LEU A 285 4.38 6.42 -19.83
C LEU A 285 3.73 6.98 -21.09
N ILE A 286 2.44 6.71 -21.29
CA ILE A 286 1.65 7.21 -22.44
C ILE A 286 1.59 8.76 -22.42
N ILE A 287 1.30 9.35 -21.26
CA ILE A 287 1.28 10.82 -21.11
C ILE A 287 2.64 11.41 -21.43
N ALA A 288 3.72 10.84 -20.89
CA ALA A 288 5.08 11.29 -21.16
C ALA A 288 5.46 11.17 -22.64
N CYS A 289 5.07 10.06 -23.29
CA CYS A 289 5.26 9.85 -24.73
C CYS A 289 4.53 10.90 -25.57
N PHE A 290 3.26 11.16 -25.26
CA PHE A 290 2.47 12.18 -25.96
C PHE A 290 3.04 13.59 -25.75
N ASN A 291 3.44 13.90 -24.53
CA ASN A 291 4.09 15.15 -24.18
C ASN A 291 5.37 15.36 -25.00
N TYR A 292 6.25 14.37 -24.98
CA TYR A 292 7.50 14.43 -25.72
C TYR A 292 7.25 14.56 -27.23
N THR A 293 6.29 13.81 -27.77
CA THR A 293 5.90 13.89 -29.19
C THR A 293 5.41 15.30 -29.56
N ASN A 294 4.55 15.90 -28.73
CA ASN A 294 4.00 17.23 -28.94
C ASN A 294 5.09 18.31 -28.87
N LEU A 295 5.98 18.23 -27.86
CA LEU A 295 7.09 19.17 -27.69
C LEU A 295 8.08 19.07 -28.86
N THR A 296 8.49 17.85 -29.22
CA THR A 296 9.43 17.61 -30.32
C THR A 296 8.84 18.06 -31.65
N LEU A 297 7.56 17.79 -31.89
CA LEU A 297 6.88 18.26 -33.09
C LEU A 297 6.83 19.78 -33.17
N SER A 298 6.58 20.46 -32.06
CA SER A 298 6.57 21.91 -31.96
C SER A 298 7.96 22.52 -32.23
N ARG A 299 9.04 21.90 -31.74
CA ARG A 299 10.41 22.29 -31.95
C ARG A 299 10.85 22.10 -33.41
N THR A 300 10.55 20.93 -33.97
CA THR A 300 11.01 20.59 -35.34
C THR A 300 10.43 21.51 -36.41
N LEU A 301 9.27 22.10 -36.15
CA LEU A 301 8.71 23.10 -37.07
C LEU A 301 9.55 24.35 -37.15
N GLN A 302 10.27 24.71 -36.10
CA GLN A 302 11.20 25.87 -36.13
C GLN A 302 12.45 25.53 -36.93
N GLN A 303 12.79 24.23 -37.06
CA GLN A 303 13.95 23.77 -37.82
C GLN A 303 13.69 23.58 -39.32
N LEU A 304 12.44 23.74 -39.78
CA LEU A 304 12.09 23.52 -41.18
C LEU A 304 12.90 24.37 -42.17
N LYS A 305 13.15 25.65 -41.84
CA LYS A 305 13.98 26.52 -42.68
C LYS A 305 15.39 25.93 -42.81
N MET A 306 15.95 25.43 -41.70
CA MET A 306 17.30 24.85 -41.67
C MET A 306 17.35 23.52 -42.46
N ILE A 307 16.38 22.66 -42.26
CA ILE A 307 16.21 21.36 -43.00
C ILE A 307 16.10 21.64 -44.50
N HIS A 308 15.40 22.71 -44.88
CA HIS A 308 15.26 23.09 -46.27
C HIS A 308 16.60 23.61 -46.89
N ILE A 309 17.34 24.43 -46.15
CA ILE A 309 18.68 24.88 -46.54
C ILE A 309 19.63 23.68 -46.68
N GLU A 310 19.61 22.73 -45.75
CA GLU A 310 20.39 21.48 -45.82
C GLU A 310 20.06 20.69 -47.08
N LYS A 311 18.77 20.58 -47.44
CA LYS A 311 18.35 19.93 -48.71
C LYS A 311 18.82 20.66 -49.94
N LEU A 312 18.76 22.00 -49.94
CA LEU A 312 19.29 22.82 -51.04
C LEU A 312 20.80 22.69 -51.20
N MET A 313 21.51 22.47 -50.09
CA MET A 313 22.94 22.17 -50.06
C MET A 313 23.28 20.71 -50.38
N GLY A 314 22.28 19.88 -50.75
CA GLY A 314 22.49 18.51 -51.24
C GLY A 314 22.33 17.42 -50.19
N ALA A 315 21.87 17.72 -48.96
CA ALA A 315 21.63 16.71 -47.95
C ALA A 315 20.51 15.73 -48.37
N LYS A 316 20.79 14.40 -48.27
CA LYS A 316 19.82 13.38 -48.59
C LYS A 316 18.78 13.23 -47.48
N SER A 317 17.54 12.88 -47.85
CA SER A 317 16.45 12.64 -46.86
C SER A 317 16.78 11.61 -45.83
N LYS A 318 17.68 10.65 -46.11
CA LYS A 318 18.16 9.63 -45.15
C LYS A 318 19.08 10.28 -44.07
N GLU A 319 19.87 11.25 -44.42
CA GLU A 319 20.78 11.95 -43.50
C GLU A 319 19.99 12.81 -42.51
N ILE A 320 19.01 13.54 -43.01
CA ILE A 320 18.09 14.34 -42.18
C ILE A 320 17.29 13.42 -41.21
N ARG A 321 16.81 12.29 -41.72
CA ARG A 321 16.12 11.28 -40.85
C ARG A 321 17.02 10.79 -39.72
N SER A 322 18.26 10.43 -40.06
CA SER A 322 19.25 9.94 -39.08
C SER A 322 19.57 11.00 -38.04
N GLN A 323 19.70 12.29 -38.44
CA GLN A 323 19.97 13.41 -37.54
C GLN A 323 18.81 13.66 -36.55
N LEU A 324 17.56 13.68 -37.06
CA LEU A 324 16.36 13.87 -36.22
C LEU A 324 16.14 12.67 -35.27
N PHE A 325 16.40 11.47 -35.75
CA PHE A 325 16.31 10.26 -34.90
C PHE A 325 17.39 10.25 -33.81
N LEU A 326 18.62 10.63 -34.16
CA LEU A 326 19.73 10.74 -33.21
C LEU A 326 19.46 11.79 -32.13
N ASP A 327 18.87 12.94 -32.50
CA ASP A 327 18.45 13.97 -31.53
C ASP A 327 17.42 13.42 -30.54
N ALA A 328 16.39 12.70 -31.04
CA ALA A 328 15.39 12.05 -30.19
C ALA A 328 16.02 10.98 -29.28
N ALA A 329 16.88 10.11 -29.83
CA ALA A 329 17.52 9.05 -29.06
C ALA A 329 18.44 9.61 -27.95
N LEU A 330 19.23 10.63 -28.26
CA LEU A 330 20.09 11.28 -27.26
C LEU A 330 19.27 11.98 -26.18
N THR A 331 18.19 12.67 -26.52
CA THR A 331 17.31 13.34 -25.53
C THR A 331 16.70 12.30 -24.58
N VAL A 332 16.19 11.18 -25.11
CA VAL A 332 15.62 10.08 -24.29
C VAL A 332 16.69 9.43 -23.42
N LEU A 333 17.90 9.20 -23.96
CA LEU A 333 19.01 8.63 -23.21
C LEU A 333 19.42 9.54 -22.03
N PHE A 334 19.54 10.84 -22.25
CA PHE A 334 19.83 11.79 -21.17
C PHE A 334 18.71 11.82 -20.12
N ALA A 335 17.46 11.81 -20.54
CA ALA A 335 16.33 11.76 -19.65
C ALA A 335 16.32 10.46 -18.82
N PHE A 336 16.69 9.33 -19.42
CA PHE A 336 16.81 8.06 -18.71
C PHE A 336 17.93 8.09 -17.66
N LEU A 337 19.10 8.60 -17.99
CA LEU A 337 20.20 8.71 -17.03
C LEU A 337 19.83 9.61 -15.85
N LEU A 338 19.15 10.74 -16.11
CA LEU A 338 18.63 11.61 -15.07
C LEU A 338 17.51 10.92 -14.26
N SER A 339 16.69 10.09 -14.91
CA SER A 339 15.65 9.33 -14.20
C SER A 339 16.23 8.30 -13.23
N LEU A 340 17.38 7.69 -13.52
CA LEU A 340 18.08 6.81 -12.60
C LEU A 340 18.58 7.55 -11.35
N LEU A 341 19.09 8.78 -11.51
CA LEU A 341 19.48 9.62 -10.38
C LEU A 341 18.25 9.97 -9.52
N LEU A 342 17.17 10.40 -10.17
CA LEU A 342 15.90 10.71 -9.50
C LEU A 342 15.35 9.49 -8.73
N ILE A 343 15.42 8.30 -9.35
CA ILE A 343 14.99 7.03 -8.72
C ILE A 343 15.80 6.76 -7.45
N ASN A 344 17.14 6.89 -7.52
CA ASN A 344 18.00 6.63 -6.37
C ASN A 344 17.61 7.51 -5.17
N ASP A 345 17.35 8.79 -5.39
CA ASP A 345 16.99 9.73 -4.33
C ASP A 345 15.55 9.51 -3.81
N MET A 346 14.62 9.11 -4.70
CA MET A 346 13.23 8.86 -4.31
C MET A 346 12.99 7.46 -3.73
N LEU A 347 13.91 6.52 -3.89
CA LEU A 347 13.73 5.13 -3.51
C LEU A 347 13.42 4.94 -2.01
N PRO A 348 14.10 5.63 -1.04
CA PRO A 348 13.75 5.51 0.37
C PRO A 348 12.32 5.98 0.67
N TRP A 349 11.90 7.09 0.08
CA TRP A 349 10.53 7.60 0.20
C TRP A 349 9.51 6.63 -0.40
N PHE A 350 9.80 6.08 -1.58
CA PHE A 350 8.94 5.11 -2.26
C PHE A 350 8.79 3.80 -1.47
N ASN A 351 9.89 3.28 -0.90
CA ASN A 351 9.88 2.11 -0.04
C ASN A 351 9.03 2.32 1.21
N ASN A 352 9.13 3.50 1.84
CA ASN A 352 8.29 3.85 2.99
C ASN A 352 6.82 4.01 2.61
N LEU A 353 6.54 4.54 1.41
CA LEU A 353 5.19 4.74 0.90
C LEU A 353 4.44 3.43 0.71
N LEU A 354 5.10 2.43 0.11
CA LEU A 354 4.52 1.14 -0.25
C LEU A 354 4.83 0.03 0.75
N SER A 355 5.58 0.34 1.81
CA SER A 355 6.09 -0.65 2.77
C SER A 355 6.88 -1.77 2.08
N THR A 356 7.66 -1.42 1.04
CA THR A 356 8.47 -2.36 0.26
C THR A 356 9.96 -2.21 0.57
N ARG A 357 10.77 -3.10 -0.02
CA ARG A 357 12.23 -3.13 0.18
C ARG A 357 12.97 -3.21 -1.16
N LEU A 358 12.61 -2.34 -2.10
CA LEU A 358 13.32 -2.24 -3.37
C LEU A 358 14.73 -1.69 -3.15
N SER A 359 15.72 -2.36 -3.74
CA SER A 359 17.09 -1.85 -3.80
C SER A 359 17.39 -1.24 -5.17
N PHE A 360 18.29 -0.25 -5.22
CA PHE A 360 18.70 0.36 -6.50
C PHE A 360 19.34 -0.66 -7.42
N SER A 361 20.07 -1.65 -6.89
CA SER A 361 20.68 -2.74 -7.66
C SER A 361 19.65 -3.61 -8.40
N PHE A 362 18.43 -3.73 -7.88
CA PHE A 362 17.37 -4.52 -8.49
C PHE A 362 16.93 -3.97 -9.86
N PHE A 363 17.08 -2.67 -10.12
CA PHE A 363 16.82 -2.06 -11.43
C PHE A 363 17.71 -2.61 -12.53
N PHE A 364 18.90 -3.08 -12.18
CA PHE A 364 19.86 -3.69 -13.11
C PHE A 364 19.76 -5.22 -13.16
N SER A 365 18.76 -5.80 -12.49
CA SER A 365 18.54 -7.23 -12.51
C SER A 365 18.14 -7.72 -13.92
N ARG A 366 18.42 -9.00 -14.18
CA ARG A 366 18.05 -9.68 -15.44
C ARG A 366 16.52 -9.62 -15.71
N GLN A 367 15.72 -9.40 -14.68
CA GLN A 367 14.25 -9.34 -14.77
C GLN A 367 13.76 -7.94 -15.17
N VAL A 368 14.40 -6.88 -14.72
CA VAL A 368 13.95 -5.49 -14.87
C VAL A 368 14.65 -4.79 -16.03
N LEU A 369 15.97 -4.97 -16.19
CA LEU A 369 16.78 -4.25 -17.18
C LEU A 369 16.23 -4.34 -18.62
N PRO A 370 15.81 -5.51 -19.14
CA PRO A 370 15.27 -5.60 -20.51
C PRO A 370 14.01 -4.75 -20.70
N LEU A 371 13.17 -4.66 -19.67
CA LEU A 371 11.96 -3.84 -19.71
C LEU A 371 12.31 -2.34 -19.73
N LEU A 372 13.24 -1.90 -18.88
CA LEU A 372 13.70 -0.51 -18.88
C LEU A 372 14.28 -0.11 -20.24
N LEU A 373 15.09 -0.96 -20.83
CA LEU A 373 15.65 -0.75 -22.18
C LEU A 373 14.54 -0.71 -23.23
N SER A 374 13.48 -1.52 -23.10
CA SER A 374 12.34 -1.48 -24.02
C SER A 374 11.58 -0.16 -23.94
N PHE A 375 11.43 0.44 -22.75
CA PHE A 375 10.82 1.77 -22.60
C PHE A 375 11.65 2.86 -23.25
N ILE A 376 12.96 2.84 -23.06
CA ILE A 376 13.88 3.76 -23.76
C ILE A 376 13.72 3.63 -25.27
N PHE A 377 13.74 2.40 -25.76
CA PHE A 377 13.59 2.10 -27.18
C PHE A 377 12.24 2.62 -27.72
N LEU A 378 11.13 2.33 -27.05
CA LEU A 378 9.80 2.81 -27.43
C LEU A 378 9.72 4.32 -27.46
N MET A 379 10.24 5.00 -26.41
CA MET A 379 10.22 6.45 -26.30
C MET A 379 11.12 7.15 -27.33
N ALA A 380 12.20 6.51 -27.76
CA ALA A 380 13.07 7.04 -28.82
C ALA A 380 12.48 6.77 -30.22
N VAL A 381 11.98 5.56 -30.45
CA VAL A 381 11.55 5.08 -31.76
C VAL A 381 10.21 5.67 -32.19
N ILE A 382 9.19 5.67 -31.30
CA ILE A 382 7.84 6.10 -31.70
C ILE A 382 7.85 7.60 -32.13
N PRO A 383 8.30 8.56 -31.30
CA PRO A 383 8.33 9.95 -31.72
C PRO A 383 9.42 10.22 -32.77
N GLY A 384 10.60 9.60 -32.62
CA GLY A 384 11.74 9.80 -33.51
C GLY A 384 11.46 9.34 -34.94
N LEU A 385 10.92 8.16 -35.15
CA LEU A 385 10.54 7.64 -36.48
C LEU A 385 9.37 8.43 -37.07
N TYR A 386 8.33 8.70 -36.28
CA TYR A 386 7.17 9.46 -36.74
C TYR A 386 7.57 10.83 -37.26
N ILE A 387 8.37 11.57 -36.50
CA ILE A 387 8.80 12.92 -36.85
C ILE A 387 9.80 12.89 -38.01
N SER A 388 10.81 12.02 -37.95
CA SER A 388 11.85 11.93 -38.97
C SER A 388 11.31 11.49 -40.33
N HIS A 389 10.36 10.54 -40.35
CA HIS A 389 9.74 10.08 -41.60
C HIS A 389 8.87 11.16 -42.23
N LYS A 390 7.99 11.82 -41.46
CA LYS A 390 7.12 12.88 -41.98
C LYS A 390 7.87 14.11 -42.47
N LEU A 391 8.93 14.53 -41.79
CA LEU A 391 9.64 15.75 -42.10
C LEU A 391 10.65 15.59 -43.23
N SER A 392 11.29 14.46 -43.33
CA SER A 392 12.28 14.21 -44.38
C SER A 392 11.71 14.15 -45.80
N GLN A 393 10.42 13.85 -45.96
CA GLN A 393 9.80 13.64 -47.27
C GLN A 393 9.12 14.90 -47.85
N GLN A 394 8.92 15.96 -47.08
CA GLN A 394 8.10 17.10 -47.51
C GLN A 394 8.91 18.27 -48.01
N THR A 395 8.42 18.92 -49.08
CA THR A 395 8.88 20.24 -49.53
C THR A 395 8.28 21.34 -48.66
N LEU A 396 8.94 22.51 -48.56
CA LEU A 396 8.51 23.60 -47.68
C LEU A 396 7.07 24.07 -47.96
N SER A 397 6.66 24.14 -49.23
CA SER A 397 5.32 24.55 -49.67
C SER A 397 4.23 23.51 -49.26
N LYS A 398 4.46 22.23 -49.50
CA LYS A 398 3.55 21.15 -49.10
C LYS A 398 3.48 21.00 -47.57
N TYR A 399 4.58 21.26 -46.88
CA TYR A 399 4.59 21.18 -45.44
C TYR A 399 3.81 22.35 -44.80
N ARG A 400 3.95 23.58 -45.29
CA ARG A 400 3.18 24.75 -44.82
C ARG A 400 1.68 24.52 -45.01
N GLN A 401 1.24 23.92 -46.14
CA GLN A 401 -0.15 23.54 -46.39
C GLN A 401 -0.61 22.33 -45.57
N ALA A 402 0.21 21.31 -45.43
CA ALA A 402 -0.13 20.11 -44.62
C ALA A 402 -0.17 20.40 -43.12
N TYR A 403 0.59 21.42 -42.67
CA TYR A 403 0.69 21.78 -41.27
C TYR A 403 -0.44 22.68 -40.79
N THR A 404 -1.04 23.46 -41.67
CA THR A 404 -2.28 24.22 -41.44
C THR A 404 -3.54 23.38 -41.71
N GLY A 405 -3.36 22.14 -42.20
CA GLY A 405 -4.46 21.25 -42.53
C GLY A 405 -5.24 20.78 -41.32
N LYS A 406 -6.59 20.78 -41.41
CA LYS A 406 -7.55 20.35 -40.39
C LYS A 406 -7.20 19.00 -39.73
N LYS A 407 -6.70 18.01 -40.50
CA LYS A 407 -6.37 16.65 -40.01
C LYS A 407 -5.29 16.62 -38.94
N LYS A 408 -4.29 17.52 -39.00
CA LYS A 408 -3.17 17.53 -38.06
C LYS A 408 -3.54 18.24 -36.76
N GLN A 409 -4.30 19.32 -36.86
CA GLN A 409 -4.85 20.01 -35.72
C GLN A 409 -5.76 19.06 -34.92
N GLN A 410 -6.49 18.19 -35.61
CA GLN A 410 -7.29 17.13 -35.01
C GLN A 410 -6.45 16.08 -34.24
N PHE A 411 -5.27 15.70 -34.76
CA PHE A 411 -4.40 14.74 -34.09
C PHE A 411 -3.82 15.30 -32.77
N ILE A 412 -3.29 16.52 -32.78
CA ILE A 412 -2.82 17.19 -31.56
C ILE A 412 -3.99 17.37 -30.57
N TRP A 413 -5.15 17.77 -31.09
CA TRP A 413 -6.37 17.92 -30.29
C TRP A 413 -6.75 16.59 -29.61
N LEU A 414 -6.70 15.46 -30.32
CA LEU A 414 -6.96 14.13 -29.78
C LEU A 414 -5.98 13.76 -28.68
N LEU A 415 -4.66 13.94 -28.89
CA LEU A 415 -3.63 13.62 -27.90
C LEU A 415 -3.81 14.39 -26.60
N VAL A 416 -4.11 15.69 -26.71
CA VAL A 416 -4.34 16.55 -25.54
C VAL A 416 -5.63 16.16 -24.81
N THR A 417 -6.69 15.83 -25.57
CA THR A 417 -7.96 15.38 -24.96
C THR A 417 -7.77 14.07 -24.21
N ILE A 418 -7.04 13.10 -24.76
CA ILE A 418 -6.70 11.84 -24.06
C ILE A 418 -5.91 12.14 -22.77
N GLN A 419 -4.94 13.07 -22.83
CA GLN A 419 -4.17 13.47 -21.66
C GLN A 419 -5.06 14.10 -20.57
N PHE A 420 -6.04 14.93 -20.95
CA PHE A 420 -7.04 15.47 -20.00
C PHE A 420 -7.94 14.38 -19.44
N ILE A 421 -8.35 13.39 -20.24
CA ILE A 421 -9.16 12.26 -19.76
C ILE A 421 -8.42 11.55 -18.61
N PHE A 422 -7.15 11.21 -18.80
CA PHE A 422 -6.36 10.56 -17.76
C PHE A 422 -6.13 11.45 -16.55
N SER A 423 -5.82 12.74 -16.74
CA SER A 423 -5.61 13.67 -15.64
C SER A 423 -6.88 13.87 -14.80
N ILE A 424 -8.03 14.06 -15.43
CA ILE A 424 -9.33 14.21 -14.75
C ILE A 424 -9.68 12.92 -14.01
N GLY A 425 -9.50 11.76 -14.67
CA GLY A 425 -9.78 10.46 -14.08
C GLY A 425 -8.92 10.18 -12.84
N LEU A 426 -7.61 10.44 -12.90
CA LEU A 426 -6.71 10.28 -11.76
C LEU A 426 -7.06 11.23 -10.61
N VAL A 427 -7.37 12.50 -10.89
CA VAL A 427 -7.77 13.47 -9.86
C VAL A 427 -9.10 13.05 -9.22
N TYR A 428 -10.05 12.53 -10.01
CA TYR A 428 -11.31 12.00 -9.49
C TYR A 428 -11.10 10.80 -8.57
N ALA A 429 -10.32 9.81 -9.01
CA ALA A 429 -9.98 8.65 -8.21
C ALA A 429 -9.27 9.04 -6.89
N THR A 430 -8.33 10.00 -6.97
CA THR A 430 -7.65 10.57 -5.81
C THR A 430 -8.63 11.23 -4.83
N THR A 431 -9.56 12.02 -5.33
CA THR A 431 -10.56 12.72 -4.49
C THR A 431 -11.43 11.72 -3.72
N LEU A 432 -11.87 10.62 -4.38
CA LEU A 432 -12.65 9.58 -3.73
C LEU A 432 -11.82 8.79 -2.71
N ALA A 433 -10.61 8.39 -3.07
CA ALA A 433 -9.72 7.67 -2.16
C ALA A 433 -9.38 8.51 -0.93
N GLN A 434 -9.16 9.83 -1.11
CA GLN A 434 -8.92 10.75 0.00
C GLN A 434 -10.13 10.86 0.93
N LYS A 435 -11.34 10.97 0.39
CA LYS A 435 -12.56 11.01 1.21
C LYS A 435 -12.79 9.70 1.97
N GLN A 436 -12.52 8.56 1.35
CA GLN A 436 -12.56 7.27 2.05
C GLN A 436 -11.53 7.20 3.17
N MET A 437 -10.33 7.72 2.94
CA MET A 437 -9.30 7.86 3.97
C MET A 437 -9.75 8.77 5.11
N ASP A 438 -10.39 9.89 4.80
CA ASP A 438 -10.91 10.83 5.83
C ASP A 438 -12.03 10.18 6.65
N LEU A 439 -12.86 9.32 6.04
CA LEU A 439 -13.82 8.51 6.76
C LEU A 439 -13.15 7.55 7.74
N ILE A 440 -12.06 6.86 7.32
CA ILE A 440 -11.27 5.99 8.21
C ILE A 440 -10.70 6.78 9.38
N LYS A 441 -10.07 7.94 9.10
CA LYS A 441 -9.54 8.82 10.15
C LYS A 441 -10.62 9.29 11.11
N SER A 442 -11.79 9.66 10.59
CA SER A 442 -12.91 10.10 11.44
C SER A 442 -13.45 8.99 12.35
N ARG A 443 -13.21 7.73 12.05
CA ARG A 443 -13.56 6.59 12.89
C ARG A 443 -12.43 6.20 13.86
N ALA A 444 -11.20 6.62 13.58
CA ALA A 444 -10.04 6.38 14.43
C ALA A 444 -10.03 7.25 15.72
N TYR A 445 -10.97 8.22 15.87
CA TYR A 445 -11.02 9.11 17.03
C TYR A 445 -11.15 8.37 18.37
N HIS A 446 -11.75 7.18 18.36
CA HIS A 446 -11.85 6.31 19.54
C HIS A 446 -10.49 5.95 20.15
N TYR A 447 -9.46 5.91 19.30
CA TYR A 447 -8.10 5.46 19.62
C TYR A 447 -7.07 6.58 19.72
N GLU A 448 -7.48 7.85 19.51
CA GLU A 448 -6.56 9.00 19.57
C GLU A 448 -5.91 9.12 20.95
N ASN A 449 -4.59 9.26 20.95
CA ASN A 449 -3.75 9.36 22.14
C ASN A 449 -3.94 8.21 23.15
N THR A 450 -4.42 7.05 22.66
CA THR A 450 -4.68 5.89 23.50
C THR A 450 -3.63 4.82 23.26
N ILE A 451 -3.01 4.35 24.33
CA ILE A 451 -2.10 3.21 24.31
C ILE A 451 -2.72 2.03 25.06
N GLU A 452 -2.36 0.82 24.66
CA GLU A 452 -2.71 -0.40 25.37
C GLU A 452 -1.44 -1.10 25.85
N ILE A 453 -1.37 -1.40 27.14
CA ILE A 453 -0.32 -2.21 27.76
C ILE A 453 -0.92 -3.58 28.07
N GLY A 454 -0.25 -4.64 27.63
CA GLY A 454 -0.69 -6.03 27.92
C GLY A 454 0.45 -6.84 28.52
N SER A 455 0.16 -7.62 29.54
CA SER A 455 1.12 -8.53 30.19
C SER A 455 0.98 -9.98 29.70
N GLY A 456 -0.10 -10.30 28.99
CA GLY A 456 -0.46 -11.66 28.56
C GLY A 456 -1.06 -12.50 29.68
N THR A 457 -0.35 -12.72 30.78
CA THR A 457 -0.78 -13.64 31.85
C THR A 457 -0.79 -13.04 33.24
N LEU A 458 -0.06 -11.94 33.44
CA LEU A 458 0.03 -11.32 34.78
C LEU A 458 -1.11 -10.33 35.02
N PRO A 459 -1.77 -10.38 36.18
CA PRO A 459 -2.70 -9.34 36.57
C PRO A 459 -2.00 -7.99 36.68
N LEU A 460 -2.54 -6.97 36.01
CA LEU A 460 -2.00 -5.61 35.98
C LEU A 460 -2.71 -4.67 36.96
N PHE A 461 -3.56 -5.17 37.82
CA PHE A 461 -4.32 -4.36 38.77
C PHE A 461 -3.46 -3.46 39.65
N PRO A 462 -2.30 -3.90 40.23
CA PRO A 462 -1.43 -3.02 41.01
C PRO A 462 -0.89 -1.88 40.16
N LEU A 463 -0.43 -2.15 38.94
CA LEU A 463 0.05 -1.11 38.02
C LEU A 463 -1.08 -0.13 37.62
N TYR A 464 -2.28 -0.65 37.39
CA TYR A 464 -3.45 0.18 37.11
C TYR A 464 -3.77 1.18 38.23
N GLN A 465 -3.63 0.79 39.49
CA GLN A 465 -3.88 1.65 40.63
C GLN A 465 -2.86 2.81 40.71
N GLU A 466 -1.58 2.52 40.48
CA GLU A 466 -0.52 3.54 40.45
C GLU A 466 -0.68 4.50 39.27
N LEU A 467 -0.96 3.97 38.08
CA LEU A 467 -1.19 4.76 36.85
C LEU A 467 -2.40 5.69 36.98
N LYS A 468 -3.44 5.28 37.71
CA LYS A 468 -4.65 6.09 37.92
C LYS A 468 -4.38 7.41 38.64
N GLN A 469 -3.28 7.50 39.40
CA GLN A 469 -2.88 8.69 40.14
C GLN A 469 -1.82 9.52 39.38
N MET A 470 -1.36 9.07 38.21
CA MET A 470 -0.28 9.70 37.48
C MET A 470 -0.77 10.92 36.65
N ASP A 471 -0.07 12.03 36.80
CA ASP A 471 -0.31 13.22 35.96
C ASP A 471 -0.06 12.92 34.46
N GLY A 472 -0.83 13.57 33.58
CA GLY A 472 -0.72 13.38 32.14
C GLY A 472 -1.61 12.24 31.58
N ILE A 473 -2.32 11.52 32.46
CA ILE A 473 -3.34 10.53 32.06
C ILE A 473 -4.72 11.19 32.10
N GLU A 474 -5.44 11.19 30.97
CA GLU A 474 -6.80 11.72 30.88
C GLU A 474 -7.82 10.73 31.46
N SER A 475 -7.69 9.47 31.05
CA SER A 475 -8.52 8.36 31.54
C SER A 475 -7.80 7.04 31.36
N ILE A 476 -8.20 6.06 32.18
CA ILE A 476 -7.58 4.74 32.21
C ILE A 476 -8.66 3.68 32.44
N SER A 477 -8.51 2.51 31.82
CA SER A 477 -9.38 1.36 31.95
C SER A 477 -8.58 0.07 32.06
N LEU A 478 -9.11 -0.89 32.80
CA LEU A 478 -8.54 -2.24 32.93
C LEU A 478 -9.47 -3.25 32.29
N SER A 479 -8.93 -4.11 31.41
CA SER A 479 -9.71 -5.16 30.74
C SER A 479 -9.04 -6.53 30.86
N MET A 480 -9.82 -7.58 30.63
CA MET A 480 -9.34 -8.96 30.65
C MET A 480 -8.88 -9.43 29.28
N SER A 481 -9.15 -8.65 28.22
CA SER A 481 -8.71 -8.92 26.85
C SER A 481 -8.22 -7.64 26.19
N SER A 482 -7.35 -7.76 25.20
CA SER A 482 -7.02 -6.65 24.32
C SER A 482 -8.27 -6.15 23.61
N VAL A 483 -8.35 -4.84 23.35
CA VAL A 483 -9.49 -4.25 22.63
C VAL A 483 -9.46 -4.62 21.15
N LEU A 484 -8.30 -4.49 20.53
CA LEU A 484 -8.13 -4.77 19.09
C LEU A 484 -8.00 -6.27 18.78
N TYR A 485 -7.66 -7.10 19.78
CA TYR A 485 -7.55 -8.55 19.71
C TYR A 485 -8.49 -9.21 20.75
N CYS A 486 -9.73 -8.70 20.81
CA CYS A 486 -10.71 -9.16 21.79
C CYS A 486 -11.09 -10.62 21.60
N TRP A 487 -11.67 -11.19 22.63
CA TRP A 487 -12.20 -12.54 22.55
C TRP A 487 -13.36 -12.58 21.56
N LEU A 488 -13.39 -13.63 20.75
CA LEU A 488 -14.51 -13.92 19.88
C LEU A 488 -15.33 -15.04 20.52
N ARG A 489 -16.64 -14.85 20.57
CA ARG A 489 -17.60 -15.85 21.01
C ARG A 489 -18.53 -16.18 19.86
N GLU A 490 -18.78 -17.45 19.62
CA GLU A 490 -19.82 -17.86 18.70
C GLU A 490 -21.20 -17.57 19.27
N LEU A 491 -22.06 -17.02 18.43
CA LEU A 491 -23.45 -16.77 18.69
C LEU A 491 -24.27 -17.51 17.62
N PRO A 492 -24.74 -18.76 17.90
CA PRO A 492 -25.63 -19.46 17.00
C PRO A 492 -27.02 -18.81 17.06
N ILE A 493 -27.47 -18.25 15.92
CA ILE A 493 -28.81 -17.66 15.80
C ILE A 493 -29.68 -18.57 14.95
N ARG A 494 -30.81 -18.99 15.48
CA ARG A 494 -31.79 -19.76 14.73
C ARG A 494 -32.54 -18.86 13.76
N GLN A 495 -32.44 -19.16 12.47
CA GLN A 495 -33.16 -18.46 11.40
C GLN A 495 -34.64 -18.90 11.36
N THR A 496 -35.46 -18.08 10.67
CA THR A 496 -36.91 -18.39 10.51
C THR A 496 -37.19 -19.69 9.74
N ASP A 497 -36.23 -20.19 8.97
CA ASP A 497 -36.29 -21.48 8.25
C ASP A 497 -35.85 -22.66 9.11
N GLY A 498 -35.49 -22.44 10.39
CA GLY A 498 -35.00 -23.47 11.32
C GLY A 498 -33.48 -23.74 11.21
N SER A 499 -32.76 -23.14 10.25
CA SER A 499 -31.30 -23.26 10.18
C SER A 499 -30.64 -22.47 11.31
N ILE A 500 -29.45 -22.91 11.73
CA ILE A 500 -28.63 -22.20 12.72
C ILE A 500 -27.53 -21.49 11.95
N GLN A 501 -27.52 -20.18 12.04
CA GLN A 501 -26.42 -19.36 11.54
C GLN A 501 -25.47 -19.04 12.69
N HIS A 502 -24.21 -19.41 12.56
CA HIS A 502 -23.16 -19.09 13.52
C HIS A 502 -22.62 -17.69 13.24
N ASN A 503 -22.76 -16.79 14.21
CA ASN A 503 -22.21 -15.44 14.14
C ASN A 503 -21.11 -15.29 15.19
N SER A 504 -20.00 -14.67 14.82
CA SER A 504 -18.94 -14.35 15.76
C SER A 504 -19.18 -12.97 16.36
N ILE A 505 -19.21 -12.87 17.68
CA ILE A 505 -19.34 -11.62 18.41
C ILE A 505 -18.08 -11.31 19.20
N ALA A 506 -17.69 -10.04 19.19
CA ALA A 506 -16.58 -9.55 19.99
C ALA A 506 -17.01 -9.40 21.46
N HIS A 507 -16.27 -10.01 22.38
CA HIS A 507 -16.53 -9.93 23.81
C HIS A 507 -15.36 -9.26 24.53
N ILE A 508 -15.65 -8.14 25.23
CA ILE A 508 -14.65 -7.33 25.95
C ILE A 508 -15.08 -7.22 27.42
N PRO A 509 -14.57 -8.05 28.31
CA PRO A 509 -14.77 -7.90 29.74
C PRO A 509 -13.83 -6.80 30.28
N THR A 510 -14.39 -5.80 30.97
CA THR A 510 -13.65 -4.58 31.36
C THR A 510 -14.23 -3.93 32.62
N ASP A 511 -13.66 -2.80 33.01
CA ASP A 511 -14.14 -1.96 34.12
C ASP A 511 -15.17 -0.90 33.67
N THR A 512 -15.67 -0.13 34.63
CA THR A 512 -16.68 0.91 34.41
C THR A 512 -16.18 2.14 33.65
N THR A 513 -14.86 2.35 33.59
CA THR A 513 -14.24 3.53 32.96
C THR A 513 -13.99 3.34 31.46
N PHE A 514 -14.15 2.12 30.94
CA PHE A 514 -13.87 1.77 29.56
C PHE A 514 -14.63 2.61 28.52
N PHE A 515 -15.92 2.85 28.78
CA PHE A 515 -16.75 3.67 27.86
C PHE A 515 -16.21 5.09 27.72
N GLN A 516 -15.71 5.67 28.81
CA GLN A 516 -15.09 6.98 28.81
C GLN A 516 -13.73 6.95 28.09
N THR A 517 -12.87 5.97 28.44
CA THR A 517 -11.52 5.85 27.89
C THR A 517 -11.53 5.62 26.38
N MET A 518 -12.48 4.83 25.88
CA MET A 518 -12.63 4.52 24.45
C MET A 518 -13.63 5.40 23.72
N HIS A 519 -14.16 6.46 24.37
CA HIS A 519 -15.18 7.34 23.80
C HIS A 519 -16.37 6.60 23.17
N ILE A 520 -16.85 5.54 23.82
CA ILE A 520 -17.98 4.76 23.33
C ILE A 520 -19.28 5.48 23.72
N ARG A 521 -20.09 5.79 22.70
CA ARG A 521 -21.39 6.46 22.92
C ARG A 521 -22.46 5.44 23.27
N GLN A 522 -23.01 5.54 24.48
CA GLN A 522 -24.20 4.81 24.87
C GLN A 522 -25.45 5.43 24.23
N ILE A 523 -26.39 4.60 23.76
CA ILE A 523 -27.64 4.98 23.13
C ILE A 523 -28.78 4.90 24.13
N ALA A 524 -28.83 3.81 24.91
CA ALA A 524 -29.88 3.55 25.87
C ALA A 524 -29.35 2.72 27.04
N GLY A 525 -30.05 2.74 28.15
CA GLY A 525 -29.72 2.01 29.35
C GLY A 525 -29.07 2.86 30.46
N VAL A 526 -28.59 2.19 31.50
CA VAL A 526 -28.00 2.83 32.67
C VAL A 526 -26.48 3.04 32.46
N SER A 527 -25.85 3.95 33.17
CA SER A 527 -24.39 4.14 33.10
C SER A 527 -23.65 2.89 33.60
N PRO A 528 -22.42 2.62 33.12
CA PRO A 528 -21.64 1.44 33.57
C PRO A 528 -21.50 1.34 35.10
N SER A 529 -21.28 2.47 35.76
CA SER A 529 -21.16 2.52 37.22
C SER A 529 -22.49 2.25 37.93
N GLN A 530 -23.63 2.64 37.36
CA GLN A 530 -24.95 2.34 37.85
C GLN A 530 -25.31 0.87 37.61
N ALA A 531 -24.97 0.34 36.43
CA ALA A 531 -25.20 -1.04 36.06
C ALA A 531 -24.57 -2.03 37.05
N CYS A 532 -23.37 -1.76 37.57
CA CYS A 532 -22.70 -2.58 38.58
C CYS A 532 -23.41 -2.58 39.93
N ARG A 533 -24.24 -1.59 40.23
CA ARG A 533 -25.04 -1.54 41.48
C ARG A 533 -26.37 -2.24 41.33
N GLU A 534 -26.94 -2.21 40.12
CA GLU A 534 -28.26 -2.76 39.83
C GLU A 534 -28.26 -4.24 39.39
N TYR A 535 -27.19 -4.63 38.68
CA TYR A 535 -27.07 -5.96 38.07
C TYR A 535 -25.80 -6.67 38.48
N THR A 536 -25.88 -7.99 38.67
CA THR A 536 -24.76 -8.83 39.13
C THR A 536 -23.70 -8.95 38.04
N HIS A 537 -24.09 -9.12 36.76
CA HIS A 537 -23.19 -9.25 35.60
C HIS A 537 -23.71 -8.36 34.45
N PRO A 538 -23.51 -7.05 34.54
CA PRO A 538 -24.03 -6.15 33.51
C PRO A 538 -23.29 -6.30 32.20
N ALA A 539 -24.07 -6.44 31.11
CA ALA A 539 -23.60 -6.54 29.75
C ALA A 539 -24.20 -5.43 28.90
N PHE A 540 -23.36 -4.76 28.14
CA PHE A 540 -23.75 -3.78 27.14
C PHE A 540 -23.57 -4.40 25.75
N ILE A 541 -24.54 -4.20 24.86
CA ILE A 541 -24.52 -4.74 23.50
C ILE A 541 -24.53 -3.60 22.48
N ASN A 542 -23.88 -3.79 21.33
CA ASN A 542 -23.93 -2.75 20.28
C ASN A 542 -25.24 -2.83 19.46
N GLU A 543 -25.51 -1.78 18.67
CA GLU A 543 -26.69 -1.71 17.78
C GLU A 543 -26.82 -2.93 16.86
N LYS A 544 -25.69 -3.49 16.40
CA LYS A 544 -25.69 -4.66 15.50
C LYS A 544 -26.16 -5.89 16.23
N LEU A 545 -25.65 -6.16 17.42
CA LEU A 545 -26.04 -7.33 18.22
C LEU A 545 -27.50 -7.18 18.69
N ALA A 546 -27.90 -5.96 19.08
CA ALA A 546 -29.29 -5.70 19.45
C ALA A 546 -30.25 -6.03 18.29
N ARG A 547 -29.91 -5.66 17.05
CA ARG A 547 -30.73 -6.02 15.87
C ARG A 547 -30.72 -7.51 15.58
N LEU A 548 -29.58 -8.19 15.72
CA LEU A 548 -29.46 -9.63 15.47
C LEU A 548 -30.34 -10.46 16.45
N LEU A 549 -30.46 -9.98 17.69
CA LEU A 549 -31.23 -10.64 18.74
C LEU A 549 -32.65 -10.08 18.90
N ASN A 550 -33.06 -9.11 18.06
CA ASN A 550 -34.34 -8.38 18.17
C ASN A 550 -34.54 -7.72 19.56
N ILE A 551 -33.46 -7.21 20.15
CA ILE A 551 -33.45 -6.51 21.43
C ILE A 551 -33.63 -5.02 21.17
N ASP A 552 -34.61 -4.39 21.91
CA ASP A 552 -34.81 -2.95 21.93
C ASP A 552 -34.65 -2.39 23.36
N VAL A 553 -34.95 -1.12 23.55
CA VAL A 553 -34.79 -0.43 24.83
C VAL A 553 -35.69 -1.02 25.94
N SER A 554 -36.83 -1.65 25.60
CA SER A 554 -37.73 -2.27 26.58
C SER A 554 -37.16 -3.52 27.24
N HIS A 555 -36.16 -4.13 26.61
CA HIS A 555 -35.50 -5.34 27.11
C HIS A 555 -34.30 -5.05 28.04
N ILE A 556 -34.03 -3.80 28.37
CA ILE A 556 -32.99 -3.44 29.34
C ILE A 556 -33.44 -3.94 30.72
N GLY A 557 -32.57 -4.67 31.42
CA GLY A 557 -32.86 -5.36 32.67
C GLY A 557 -33.18 -6.83 32.51
N HIS A 558 -33.47 -7.31 31.29
CA HIS A 558 -33.64 -8.72 31.00
C HIS A 558 -32.32 -9.47 30.92
N LYS A 559 -32.33 -10.75 31.14
CA LYS A 559 -31.15 -11.60 30.99
C LYS A 559 -30.87 -11.85 29.53
N LEU A 560 -29.56 -11.83 29.16
CA LEU A 560 -29.16 -12.01 27.76
C LEU A 560 -29.53 -13.41 27.22
N ASN A 561 -29.54 -14.45 28.07
CA ASN A 561 -29.91 -15.81 27.66
C ASN A 561 -31.41 -15.99 27.34
N GLU A 562 -32.27 -15.04 27.64
CA GLU A 562 -33.65 -15.01 27.16
C GLU A 562 -33.76 -14.83 25.64
N PHE A 563 -32.73 -14.18 25.03
CA PHE A 563 -32.64 -13.90 23.62
C PHE A 563 -31.59 -14.72 22.88
N ASP A 564 -30.68 -15.35 23.64
CA ASP A 564 -29.57 -16.17 23.16
C ASP A 564 -29.42 -17.38 24.08
N GLU A 565 -29.98 -18.53 23.69
CA GLU A 565 -29.93 -19.77 24.44
C GLU A 565 -28.52 -20.26 24.80
N PHE A 566 -27.51 -19.78 24.10
CA PHE A 566 -26.08 -20.10 24.28
C PHE A 566 -25.32 -19.06 25.08
N SER A 567 -25.98 -17.97 25.49
CA SER A 567 -25.35 -16.93 26.33
C SER A 567 -25.23 -17.40 27.78
N ASP A 568 -24.26 -16.80 28.50
CA ASP A 568 -24.15 -16.96 29.93
C ASP A 568 -25.45 -16.56 30.62
N SER A 569 -26.05 -17.46 31.35
CA SER A 569 -27.30 -17.24 32.07
C SER A 569 -27.24 -16.14 33.15
N LEU A 570 -26.04 -15.64 33.46
CA LEU A 570 -25.82 -14.64 34.48
C LEU A 570 -25.83 -13.21 33.90
N SER A 571 -25.54 -13.01 32.59
CA SER A 571 -25.42 -11.70 31.98
C SER A 571 -26.77 -10.99 31.83
N THR A 572 -26.87 -9.75 32.35
CA THR A 572 -28.07 -8.90 32.26
C THR A 572 -27.81 -7.72 31.30
N ILE A 573 -28.73 -7.45 30.38
CA ILE A 573 -28.63 -6.34 29.43
C ILE A 573 -28.76 -5.02 30.19
N ALA A 574 -27.63 -4.29 30.34
CA ALA A 574 -27.56 -3.02 31.04
C ALA A 574 -27.75 -1.82 30.11
N GLY A 575 -27.50 -2.02 28.82
CA GLY A 575 -27.67 -0.93 27.84
C GLY A 575 -27.22 -1.29 26.44
N ILE A 576 -27.52 -0.36 25.53
CA ILE A 576 -27.19 -0.45 24.10
C ILE A 576 -26.22 0.68 23.75
N PHE A 577 -25.13 0.37 23.03
CA PHE A 577 -24.17 1.35 22.59
C PHE A 577 -24.02 1.37 21.05
N LYS A 578 -23.46 2.48 20.54
CA LYS A 578 -23.24 2.67 19.13
C LYS A 578 -22.09 1.79 18.61
N ASN A 579 -22.26 1.22 17.41
CA ASN A 579 -21.25 0.39 16.79
C ASN A 579 -19.84 1.01 16.89
N PHE A 580 -18.89 0.25 17.41
CA PHE A 580 -17.54 0.66 17.72
C PHE A 580 -16.55 -0.11 16.80
N PRO A 581 -15.69 0.57 16.05
CA PRO A 581 -14.84 -0.10 15.05
C PRO A 581 -13.66 -0.82 15.72
N LEU A 582 -13.64 -2.14 15.69
CA LEU A 582 -12.52 -2.97 16.18
C LEU A 582 -11.55 -3.38 15.05
N ASN A 583 -12.09 -3.56 13.84
CA ASN A 583 -11.37 -4.07 12.68
C ASN A 583 -11.28 -3.03 11.56
N SER A 584 -10.78 -3.45 10.38
CA SER A 584 -10.82 -2.65 9.17
C SER A 584 -12.26 -2.24 8.79
N LEU A 585 -12.44 -1.07 8.23
CA LEU A 585 -13.72 -0.60 7.69
C LEU A 585 -14.14 -1.31 6.38
N GLU A 586 -13.30 -2.22 5.87
CA GLU A 586 -13.68 -3.16 4.82
C GLU A 586 -14.75 -4.14 5.31
N GLU A 587 -14.78 -4.42 6.62
CA GLU A 587 -15.70 -5.36 7.25
C GLU A 587 -16.86 -4.64 7.92
N GLU A 588 -18.02 -5.30 7.90
CA GLU A 588 -19.14 -4.84 8.73
C GLU A 588 -18.80 -5.05 10.21
N ILE A 589 -19.07 -4.03 11.03
CA ILE A 589 -18.92 -4.18 12.47
C ILE A 589 -19.89 -5.27 12.94
N GLY A 590 -19.34 -6.36 13.46
CA GLY A 590 -20.08 -7.49 13.99
C GLY A 590 -20.85 -7.17 15.27
N GLY A 591 -21.47 -8.18 15.84
CA GLY A 591 -22.03 -8.10 17.18
C GLY A 591 -20.90 -7.86 18.20
N GLN A 592 -21.16 -6.97 19.17
CA GLN A 592 -20.20 -6.64 20.22
C GLN A 592 -20.91 -6.68 21.58
N GLN A 593 -20.25 -7.28 22.55
CA GLN A 593 -20.67 -7.32 23.94
C GLN A 593 -19.52 -6.78 24.82
N ILE A 594 -19.82 -5.79 25.62
CA ILE A 594 -18.95 -5.25 26.67
C ILE A 594 -19.56 -5.67 28.00
N SER A 595 -18.85 -6.52 28.76
CA SER A 595 -19.26 -6.96 30.07
C SER A 595 -18.46 -6.24 31.14
N ILE A 596 -19.13 -5.71 32.17
CA ILE A 596 -18.41 -5.08 33.27
C ILE A 596 -18.08 -6.18 34.30
N GLY A 597 -16.79 -6.42 34.49
CA GLY A 597 -16.29 -7.41 35.44
C GLY A 597 -16.42 -6.93 36.90
N THR A 598 -16.51 -7.88 37.81
CA THR A 598 -16.43 -7.57 39.24
C THR A 598 -15.00 -7.09 39.58
N GLU A 599 -14.84 -6.34 40.67
CA GLU A 599 -13.52 -5.90 41.12
C GLU A 599 -12.59 -7.10 41.35
N GLN A 600 -13.12 -8.21 41.88
CA GLN A 600 -12.36 -9.42 42.12
C GLN A 600 -11.88 -10.08 40.81
N ASP A 601 -12.72 -10.08 39.75
CA ASP A 601 -12.33 -10.59 38.45
C ASP A 601 -11.22 -9.74 37.83
N LEU A 602 -11.34 -8.41 37.91
CA LEU A 602 -10.36 -7.48 37.40
C LEU A 602 -9.02 -7.59 38.13
N ILE A 603 -9.02 -7.79 39.45
CA ILE A 603 -7.81 -8.04 40.24
C ILE A 603 -7.08 -9.31 39.77
N GLN A 604 -7.81 -10.39 39.48
CA GLN A 604 -7.25 -11.68 39.15
C GLN A 604 -6.93 -11.85 37.66
N LYS A 605 -7.77 -11.27 36.79
CA LYS A 605 -7.77 -11.56 35.34
C LYS A 605 -7.53 -10.30 34.47
N GLY A 606 -7.42 -9.11 35.06
CA GLY A 606 -7.15 -7.87 34.34
C GLY A 606 -5.71 -7.83 33.82
N THR A 607 -5.52 -8.12 32.54
CA THR A 607 -4.20 -8.30 31.94
C THR A 607 -3.88 -7.24 30.89
N PHE A 608 -4.82 -6.34 30.60
CA PHE A 608 -4.66 -5.23 29.65
C PHE A 608 -5.12 -3.91 30.27
N ILE A 609 -4.31 -2.88 30.09
CA ILE A 609 -4.64 -1.51 30.50
C ILE A 609 -4.71 -0.63 29.27
N GLN A 610 -5.83 0.05 29.07
CA GLN A 610 -6.02 1.09 28.07
C GLN A 610 -5.81 2.44 28.75
N ILE A 611 -4.89 3.25 28.26
CA ILE A 611 -4.52 4.53 28.84
C ILE A 611 -4.70 5.62 27.79
N LYS A 612 -5.58 6.57 28.06
CA LYS A 612 -5.71 7.76 27.26
C LYS A 612 -4.84 8.85 27.83
N LEU A 613 -3.91 9.33 27.02
CA LEU A 613 -2.92 10.33 27.40
C LEU A 613 -3.34 11.73 26.98
N ILE A 614 -3.01 12.73 27.81
CA ILE A 614 -3.17 14.13 27.44
C ILE A 614 -2.14 14.46 26.35
N PRO A 615 -2.58 15.00 25.17
CA PRO A 615 -1.70 15.18 24.01
C PRO A 615 -0.42 15.98 24.29
N GLU A 616 -0.52 17.02 25.12
CA GLU A 616 0.58 17.92 25.47
C GLU A 616 1.69 17.20 26.24
N TYR A 617 1.34 16.21 27.06
CA TYR A 617 2.27 15.46 27.92
C TYR A 617 2.57 14.05 27.42
N TYR A 618 2.10 13.68 26.22
CA TYR A 618 2.14 12.31 25.70
C TYR A 618 3.52 11.64 25.86
N LYS A 619 4.59 12.30 25.42
CA LYS A 619 5.95 11.73 25.46
C LYS A 619 6.49 11.62 26.88
N GLU A 620 6.27 12.61 27.70
CA GLU A 620 6.76 12.68 29.08
C GLU A 620 6.07 11.62 29.94
N THR A 621 4.74 11.52 29.80
CA THR A 621 3.93 10.52 30.51
C THR A 621 4.31 9.10 30.08
N LEU A 622 4.58 8.88 28.77
CA LEU A 622 5.02 7.57 28.29
C LEU A 622 6.35 7.13 28.91
N VAL A 623 7.32 8.04 29.07
CA VAL A 623 8.60 7.77 29.74
C VAL A 623 8.37 7.45 31.22
N SER A 624 7.47 8.17 31.88
CA SER A 624 7.11 7.93 33.29
C SER A 624 6.43 6.57 33.48
N ILE A 625 5.55 6.18 32.55
CA ILE A 625 4.92 4.85 32.53
C ILE A 625 5.98 3.76 32.34
N GLU A 626 6.93 3.94 31.41
CA GLU A 626 8.00 2.96 31.17
C GLU A 626 8.88 2.81 32.44
N LYS A 627 9.15 3.90 33.13
CA LYS A 627 9.91 3.87 34.40
C LYS A 627 9.17 3.09 35.49
N LEU A 628 7.88 3.41 35.68
CA LEU A 628 7.03 2.71 36.65
C LEU A 628 6.89 1.22 36.32
N TRP A 629 6.76 0.89 35.04
CA TRP A 629 6.75 -0.50 34.61
C TRP A 629 8.01 -1.25 35.00
N LYS A 630 9.19 -0.66 34.80
CA LYS A 630 10.47 -1.26 35.16
C LYS A 630 10.63 -1.43 36.69
N GLU A 631 10.15 -0.46 37.46
CA GLU A 631 10.18 -0.51 38.93
C GLU A 631 9.30 -1.66 39.47
N MET A 632 8.11 -1.88 38.86
CA MET A 632 7.16 -2.89 39.35
C MET A 632 7.40 -4.29 38.76
N ASN A 633 7.91 -4.38 37.52
CA ASN A 633 8.02 -5.64 36.79
C ASN A 633 9.47 -6.06 36.49
N GLY A 634 10.46 -5.31 36.98
CA GLY A 634 11.88 -5.61 36.79
C GLY A 634 12.32 -5.57 35.31
N ASP A 635 13.15 -6.51 34.89
CA ASP A 635 13.71 -6.60 33.56
C ASP A 635 12.71 -7.03 32.44
N ARG A 636 11.43 -7.14 32.77
CA ARG A 636 10.40 -7.39 31.75
C ARG A 636 10.29 -6.19 30.82
N GLY A 637 10.57 -6.42 29.56
CA GLY A 637 10.55 -5.37 28.55
C GLY A 637 9.21 -4.65 28.50
N PHE A 638 9.23 -3.32 28.67
CA PHE A 638 8.04 -2.49 28.48
C PHE A 638 7.61 -2.49 27.01
N LYS A 639 6.38 -2.89 26.76
CA LYS A 639 5.78 -2.86 25.43
C LYS A 639 4.36 -2.33 25.52
N TYR A 640 4.05 -1.42 24.62
CA TYR A 640 2.70 -0.89 24.47
C TYR A 640 2.30 -0.91 23.00
N VAL A 641 1.02 -0.90 22.76
CA VAL A 641 0.41 -0.75 21.45
C VAL A 641 -0.19 0.65 21.38
N ASP A 642 0.29 1.48 20.45
CA ASP A 642 -0.40 2.71 20.07
C ASP A 642 -1.64 2.32 19.27
N MET A 643 -2.81 2.45 19.89
CA MET A 643 -4.07 1.93 19.36
C MET A 643 -4.48 2.66 18.08
N HIS A 644 -4.21 3.97 18.00
CA HIS A 644 -4.48 4.74 16.78
C HIS A 644 -3.63 4.23 15.60
N LYS A 645 -2.33 4.06 15.84
CA LYS A 645 -1.41 3.54 14.82
C LYS A 645 -1.79 2.12 14.38
N GLU A 646 -2.16 1.27 15.33
CA GLU A 646 -2.56 -0.12 15.05
C GLU A 646 -3.86 -0.18 14.24
N PHE A 647 -4.86 0.63 14.59
CA PHE A 647 -6.10 0.75 13.80
C PHE A 647 -5.83 1.27 12.38
N MET A 648 -4.94 2.26 12.22
CA MET A 648 -4.54 2.75 10.91
C MET A 648 -3.78 1.69 10.10
N LEU A 649 -2.95 0.86 10.73
CA LEU A 649 -2.27 -0.26 10.06
C LEU A 649 -3.25 -1.30 9.53
N ARG A 650 -4.33 -1.60 10.25
CA ARG A 650 -5.41 -2.49 9.78
C ARG A 650 -6.12 -1.96 8.53
N ASN A 651 -6.12 -0.64 8.34
CA ASN A 651 -6.68 0.05 7.17
C ASN A 651 -5.59 0.48 6.17
N ASN A 652 -4.38 -0.08 6.24
CA ASN A 652 -3.21 0.37 5.49
C ASN A 652 -3.39 0.30 3.96
N LYS A 653 -4.20 -0.62 3.45
CA LYS A 653 -4.50 -0.72 2.02
C LYS A 653 -5.06 0.58 1.44
N VAL A 654 -6.04 1.19 2.11
CA VAL A 654 -6.64 2.46 1.68
C VAL A 654 -5.64 3.61 1.79
N ILE A 655 -4.84 3.60 2.86
CA ILE A 655 -3.79 4.59 3.09
C ILE A 655 -2.76 4.56 1.96
N ILE A 656 -2.24 3.39 1.63
CA ILE A 656 -1.28 3.19 0.55
C ILE A 656 -1.89 3.60 -0.79
N LEU A 657 -3.10 3.13 -1.10
CA LEU A 657 -3.79 3.47 -2.35
C LEU A 657 -4.01 4.98 -2.49
N SER A 658 -4.49 5.64 -1.43
CA SER A 658 -4.70 7.09 -1.43
C SER A 658 -3.39 7.85 -1.70
N ARG A 659 -2.30 7.49 -1.03
CA ARG A 659 -0.97 8.09 -1.23
C ARG A 659 -0.43 7.88 -2.65
N ILE A 660 -0.61 6.69 -3.20
CA ILE A 660 -0.25 6.35 -4.58
C ILE A 660 -1.02 7.25 -5.56
N LEU A 661 -2.34 7.31 -5.44
CA LEU A 661 -3.18 8.09 -6.34
C LEU A 661 -2.87 9.59 -6.25
N ILE A 662 -2.61 10.14 -5.05
CA ILE A 662 -2.17 11.53 -4.87
C ILE A 662 -0.87 11.79 -5.63
N SER A 663 0.13 10.93 -5.44
CA SER A 663 1.44 11.06 -6.09
C SER A 663 1.31 11.03 -7.61
N TYR A 664 0.51 10.10 -8.14
CA TYR A 664 0.31 9.96 -9.60
C TYR A 664 -0.51 11.10 -10.19
N SER A 665 -1.53 11.57 -9.48
CA SER A 665 -2.29 12.74 -9.91
C SER A 665 -1.40 13.98 -10.01
N PHE A 666 -0.54 14.18 -9.02
CA PHE A 666 0.43 15.28 -9.05
C PHE A 666 1.36 15.19 -10.26
N ILE A 667 1.92 14.01 -10.53
CA ILE A 667 2.82 13.79 -11.68
C ILE A 667 2.08 13.95 -13.00
N ALA A 668 0.87 13.37 -13.13
CA ALA A 668 0.06 13.51 -14.33
C ALA A 668 -0.31 14.97 -14.60
N LEU A 669 -0.66 15.75 -13.57
CA LEU A 669 -0.93 17.18 -13.68
C LEU A 669 0.32 17.96 -14.08
N ALA A 670 1.47 17.68 -13.47
CA ALA A 670 2.75 18.32 -13.84
C ALA A 670 3.13 18.03 -15.29
N LEU A 671 3.01 16.75 -15.72
CA LEU A 671 3.25 16.38 -17.11
C LEU A 671 2.26 17.08 -18.06
N THR A 672 0.99 17.20 -17.65
CA THR A 672 -0.02 17.93 -18.43
C THR A 672 0.35 19.41 -18.57
N CYS A 673 0.81 20.08 -17.52
CA CYS A 673 1.28 21.44 -17.56
C CYS A 673 2.46 21.62 -18.53
N PHE A 674 3.46 20.73 -18.46
CA PHE A 674 4.60 20.77 -19.38
C PHE A 674 4.18 20.60 -20.85
N GLY A 675 3.24 19.70 -21.12
CA GLY A 675 2.72 19.52 -22.48
C GLY A 675 1.95 20.72 -23.01
N LEU A 676 1.06 21.24 -22.18
CA LEU A 676 0.29 22.44 -22.52
C LEU A 676 1.16 23.67 -22.74
N PHE A 677 2.21 23.81 -21.93
CA PHE A 677 3.20 24.87 -22.11
C PHE A 677 3.79 24.83 -23.51
N GLY A 678 4.26 23.69 -23.96
CA GLY A 678 4.83 23.54 -25.31
C GLY A 678 3.84 23.78 -26.43
N ILE A 679 2.60 23.28 -26.30
CA ILE A 679 1.56 23.45 -27.30
C ILE A 679 1.06 24.90 -27.35
N SER A 680 0.87 25.54 -26.20
CA SER A 680 0.45 26.95 -26.13
C SER A 680 1.50 27.87 -26.71
N TRP A 681 2.78 27.66 -26.42
CA TRP A 681 3.88 28.38 -27.03
C TRP A 681 3.87 28.26 -28.56
N TYR A 682 3.69 27.04 -29.06
CA TYR A 682 3.58 26.79 -30.49
C TYR A 682 2.35 27.50 -31.10
N ALA A 683 1.18 27.38 -30.49
CA ALA A 683 -0.06 27.97 -30.95
C ALA A 683 0.05 29.52 -31.06
N VAL A 684 0.68 30.15 -30.08
CA VAL A 684 0.94 31.58 -30.08
C VAL A 684 1.86 32.00 -31.21
N ARG A 685 3.03 31.34 -31.38
CA ARG A 685 3.97 31.66 -32.47
C ARG A 685 3.37 31.47 -33.86
N HIS A 686 2.52 30.46 -34.02
CA HIS A 686 1.88 30.23 -35.31
C HIS A 686 0.79 31.25 -35.64
N ARG A 687 0.16 31.84 -34.62
CA ARG A 687 -0.86 32.88 -34.76
C ARG A 687 -0.36 34.29 -34.54
N THR A 688 0.95 34.48 -34.49
CA THR A 688 1.55 35.79 -34.19
C THR A 688 1.07 36.88 -35.17
N ARG A 689 0.94 36.55 -36.47
CA ARG A 689 0.41 37.48 -37.48
C ARG A 689 -1.08 37.79 -37.29
N GLU A 690 -1.91 36.78 -36.97
CA GLU A 690 -3.32 36.95 -36.62
C GLU A 690 -3.49 37.82 -35.38
N ILE A 691 -2.67 37.56 -34.35
CA ILE A 691 -2.65 38.32 -33.11
C ILE A 691 -2.23 39.76 -33.37
N ALA A 692 -1.18 39.97 -34.18
CA ALA A 692 -0.70 41.33 -34.55
C ALA A 692 -1.77 42.12 -35.32
N ILE A 693 -2.43 41.50 -36.31
CA ILE A 693 -3.51 42.13 -37.09
C ILE A 693 -4.66 42.51 -36.16
N ARG A 694 -5.12 41.63 -35.29
CA ARG A 694 -6.20 41.91 -34.34
C ARG A 694 -5.84 43.02 -33.37
N LYS A 695 -4.58 43.11 -32.92
CA LYS A 695 -4.08 44.19 -32.06
C LYS A 695 -4.10 45.53 -32.78
N VAL A 696 -3.67 45.58 -34.04
CA VAL A 696 -3.75 46.79 -34.85
C VAL A 696 -5.19 47.25 -35.03
N HIS A 697 -6.15 46.33 -35.04
CA HIS A 697 -7.59 46.60 -35.06
C HIS A 697 -8.20 46.86 -33.67
N GLY A 698 -7.36 47.02 -32.62
CA GLY A 698 -7.82 47.45 -31.29
C GLY A 698 -8.19 46.32 -30.33
N ALA A 699 -7.91 45.05 -30.66
CA ALA A 699 -8.20 43.93 -29.75
C ALA A 699 -7.39 44.03 -28.44
N SER A 700 -8.08 43.85 -27.31
CA SER A 700 -7.50 43.83 -25.97
C SER A 700 -6.64 42.58 -25.73
N ASN A 701 -5.69 42.64 -24.77
CA ASN A 701 -4.90 41.48 -24.40
C ASN A 701 -5.78 40.30 -23.90
N TRP A 702 -6.89 40.60 -23.23
CA TRP A 702 -7.82 39.60 -22.72
C TRP A 702 -8.63 38.88 -23.80
N GLU A 703 -8.99 39.58 -24.89
CA GLU A 703 -9.64 38.94 -26.04
C GLU A 703 -8.71 37.92 -26.73
N ILE A 704 -7.41 38.23 -26.79
CA ILE A 704 -6.40 37.34 -27.33
C ILE A 704 -6.23 36.13 -26.40
N VAL A 705 -6.13 36.35 -25.09
CA VAL A 705 -6.05 35.30 -24.08
C VAL A 705 -7.28 34.38 -24.16
N TRP A 706 -8.49 34.94 -24.24
CA TRP A 706 -9.72 34.18 -24.38
C TRP A 706 -9.77 33.33 -25.66
N LEU A 707 -9.34 33.91 -26.79
CA LEU A 707 -9.28 33.17 -28.06
C LEU A 707 -8.40 31.93 -27.98
N LEU A 708 -7.26 32.03 -27.28
CA LEU A 708 -6.33 30.93 -27.12
C LEU A 708 -6.85 29.89 -26.12
N ASN A 709 -7.45 30.30 -25.00
CA ASN A 709 -7.98 29.42 -23.98
C ASN A 709 -9.24 28.65 -24.43
N ARG A 710 -10.12 29.25 -25.22
CA ARG A 710 -11.41 28.66 -25.64
C ARG A 710 -11.28 27.24 -26.22
N SER A 711 -10.24 27.00 -27.00
CA SER A 711 -10.02 25.67 -27.59
C SER A 711 -9.73 24.59 -26.55
N PHE A 712 -8.97 24.93 -25.50
CA PHE A 712 -8.63 23.99 -24.43
C PHE A 712 -9.80 23.77 -23.47
N LEU A 713 -10.64 24.79 -23.25
CA LEU A 713 -11.85 24.64 -22.45
C LEU A 713 -12.81 23.61 -23.05
N TRP A 714 -12.97 23.61 -24.37
CA TRP A 714 -13.75 22.58 -25.06
C TRP A 714 -13.15 21.18 -24.93
N GLN A 715 -11.81 21.07 -24.97
CA GLN A 715 -11.11 19.80 -24.78
C GLN A 715 -11.31 19.24 -23.37
N ILE A 716 -11.23 20.11 -22.35
CA ILE A 716 -11.48 19.74 -20.96
C ILE A 716 -12.93 19.27 -20.79
N LEU A 717 -13.89 19.96 -21.41
CA LEU A 717 -15.31 19.55 -21.34
C LEU A 717 -15.54 18.19 -21.96
N VAL A 718 -15.00 17.93 -23.15
CA VAL A 718 -15.07 16.61 -23.80
C VAL A 718 -14.39 15.53 -22.96
N ALA A 719 -13.20 15.84 -22.44
CA ALA A 719 -12.47 14.92 -21.58
C ALA A 719 -13.23 14.60 -20.30
N TYR A 720 -13.88 15.58 -19.69
CA TYR A 720 -14.73 15.41 -18.51
C TYR A 720 -15.89 14.45 -18.76
N ILE A 721 -16.63 14.65 -19.85
CA ILE A 721 -17.78 13.81 -20.22
C ILE A 721 -17.36 12.35 -20.40
N ILE A 722 -16.14 12.09 -20.87
CA ILE A 722 -15.62 10.73 -21.08
C ILE A 722 -14.99 10.16 -19.80
N ALA A 723 -14.16 10.96 -19.11
CA ALA A 723 -13.38 10.49 -17.97
C ALA A 723 -14.24 10.10 -16.77
N ILE A 724 -15.24 10.93 -16.43
CA ILE A 724 -16.03 10.74 -15.22
C ILE A 724 -16.80 9.43 -15.22
N PRO A 725 -17.60 9.07 -16.25
CA PRO A 725 -18.34 7.80 -16.25
C PRO A 725 -17.40 6.59 -16.10
N ILE A 726 -16.28 6.60 -16.83
CA ILE A 726 -15.32 5.48 -16.80
C ILE A 726 -14.70 5.34 -15.41
N THR A 727 -14.20 6.46 -14.87
CA THR A 727 -13.53 6.43 -13.56
C THR A 727 -14.52 6.17 -12.42
N TRP A 728 -15.75 6.67 -12.54
CA TRP A 728 -16.82 6.41 -11.57
C TRP A 728 -17.14 4.92 -11.49
N LEU A 729 -17.31 4.22 -12.63
CA LEU A 729 -17.54 2.78 -12.64
C LEU A 729 -16.40 2.00 -11.98
N LEU A 730 -15.14 2.37 -12.28
CA LEU A 730 -13.98 1.72 -11.68
C LEU A 730 -13.92 1.96 -10.16
N MET A 731 -14.15 3.20 -9.73
CA MET A 731 -14.10 3.55 -8.32
C MET A 731 -15.31 3.05 -7.52
N GLN A 732 -16.48 2.92 -8.16
CA GLN A 732 -17.66 2.31 -7.54
C GLN A 732 -17.38 0.85 -7.19
N HIS A 733 -16.81 0.09 -8.13
CA HIS A 733 -16.44 -1.30 -7.89
C HIS A 733 -15.37 -1.45 -6.76
N TRP A 734 -14.43 -0.51 -6.68
CA TRP A 734 -13.48 -0.47 -5.56
C TRP A 734 -14.17 -0.14 -4.24
N LEU A 735 -15.08 0.83 -4.20
CA LEU A 735 -15.82 1.20 -2.99
C LEU A 735 -16.77 0.08 -2.51
N GLU A 736 -17.22 -0.80 -3.38
CA GLU A 736 -18.06 -1.97 -3.02
C GLU A 736 -17.34 -2.97 -2.10
N GLN A 737 -16.01 -2.94 -2.06
CA GLN A 737 -15.21 -3.76 -1.13
C GLN A 737 -15.31 -3.30 0.33
N PHE A 738 -15.83 -2.09 0.58
CA PHE A 738 -15.96 -1.54 1.93
C PHE A 738 -17.39 -1.64 2.42
N ALA A 739 -17.56 -2.19 3.63
CA ALA A 739 -18.84 -2.17 4.32
C ALA A 739 -19.23 -0.71 4.69
N TYR A 740 -18.24 0.08 5.12
CA TYR A 740 -18.39 1.50 5.41
C TYR A 740 -17.74 2.34 4.33
N ARG A 741 -18.54 2.81 3.40
CA ARG A 741 -18.09 3.58 2.24
C ARG A 741 -18.70 4.96 2.18
N ILE A 742 -17.98 5.88 1.55
CA ILE A 742 -18.50 7.22 1.25
C ILE A 742 -19.63 7.14 0.21
N SER A 743 -20.61 8.03 0.32
CA SER A 743 -21.57 8.26 -0.75
C SER A 743 -20.96 9.17 -1.82
N ALA A 744 -21.12 8.82 -3.09
CA ALA A 744 -20.72 9.69 -4.19
C ALA A 744 -21.70 10.88 -4.26
N THR A 745 -21.28 12.06 -3.82
CA THR A 745 -22.04 13.29 -3.91
C THR A 745 -21.78 14.02 -5.23
N GLN A 746 -22.68 14.91 -5.66
CA GLN A 746 -22.49 15.70 -6.89
C GLN A 746 -21.18 16.52 -6.89
N TRP A 747 -20.73 16.99 -5.74
CA TRP A 747 -19.48 17.73 -5.59
C TRP A 747 -18.24 16.88 -5.92
N ASN A 748 -18.31 15.56 -5.76
CA ASN A 748 -17.22 14.67 -6.11
C ASN A 748 -16.94 14.66 -7.62
N PHE A 749 -17.95 14.96 -8.46
CA PHE A 749 -17.77 15.03 -9.91
C PHE A 749 -17.21 16.38 -10.36
N LEU A 750 -17.49 17.48 -9.65
CA LEU A 750 -17.08 18.83 -10.03
C LEU A 750 -15.63 19.16 -9.62
N THR A 751 -15.20 18.73 -8.44
CA THR A 751 -13.87 19.07 -7.93
C THR A 751 -12.72 18.70 -8.88
N PRO A 752 -12.67 17.51 -9.52
CA PRO A 752 -11.57 17.16 -10.42
C PRO A 752 -11.49 18.05 -11.66
N VAL A 753 -12.64 18.36 -12.26
CA VAL A 753 -12.64 19.23 -13.45
C VAL A 753 -12.25 20.64 -13.10
N LEU A 754 -12.67 21.17 -11.94
CA LEU A 754 -12.30 22.49 -11.47
C LEU A 754 -10.77 22.59 -11.26
N ILE A 755 -10.16 21.59 -10.63
CA ILE A 755 -8.71 21.53 -10.41
C ILE A 755 -7.97 21.55 -11.75
N VAL A 756 -8.33 20.67 -12.68
CA VAL A 756 -7.69 20.58 -14.01
C VAL A 756 -7.94 21.86 -14.80
N LEU A 757 -9.14 22.42 -14.76
CA LEU A 757 -9.50 23.67 -15.44
C LEU A 757 -8.68 24.84 -14.92
N VAL A 758 -8.58 25.02 -13.60
CA VAL A 758 -7.81 26.11 -12.98
C VAL A 758 -6.34 26.00 -13.36
N ILE A 759 -5.73 24.84 -13.19
CA ILE A 759 -4.32 24.60 -13.50
C ILE A 759 -4.05 24.85 -14.99
N THR A 760 -4.90 24.30 -15.86
CA THR A 760 -4.77 24.48 -17.33
C THR A 760 -4.91 25.92 -17.73
N THR A 761 -5.95 26.61 -17.22
CA THR A 761 -6.21 28.01 -17.55
C THR A 761 -5.06 28.91 -17.08
N ILE A 762 -4.53 28.70 -15.88
CA ILE A 762 -3.36 29.43 -15.37
C ILE A 762 -2.16 29.21 -16.30
N THR A 763 -1.85 27.96 -16.63
CA THR A 763 -0.69 27.60 -17.48
C THR A 763 -0.77 28.27 -18.84
N ILE A 764 -1.92 28.23 -19.49
CA ILE A 764 -2.11 28.81 -20.84
C ILE A 764 -2.17 30.34 -20.77
N THR A 765 -2.84 30.90 -19.76
CA THR A 765 -3.01 32.36 -19.61
C THR A 765 -1.68 33.06 -19.39
N ILE A 766 -0.80 32.51 -18.53
CA ILE A 766 0.56 33.07 -18.34
C ILE A 766 1.28 33.21 -19.69
N HIS A 767 1.23 32.14 -20.49
CA HIS A 767 1.90 32.14 -21.79
C HIS A 767 1.25 33.08 -22.79
N SER A 768 -0.08 33.03 -22.89
CA SER A 768 -0.86 33.86 -23.81
C SER A 768 -0.71 35.33 -23.49
N TYR A 769 -0.68 35.70 -22.20
CA TYR A 769 -0.53 37.09 -21.75
C TYR A 769 0.88 37.62 -22.02
N LEU A 770 1.94 36.85 -21.73
CA LEU A 770 3.32 37.22 -22.03
C LEU A 770 3.51 37.49 -23.54
N SER A 771 2.90 36.66 -24.38
CA SER A 771 2.96 36.79 -25.82
C SER A 771 2.08 37.93 -26.34
N ALA A 772 0.93 38.19 -25.72
CA ALA A 772 0.07 39.31 -26.05
C ALA A 772 0.71 40.70 -25.73
N ARG A 773 1.70 40.74 -24.84
CA ARG A 773 2.47 41.99 -24.53
C ARG A 773 3.56 42.32 -25.54
N THR A 774 3.94 41.41 -26.45
CA THR A 774 4.97 41.66 -27.45
C THR A 774 4.51 42.73 -28.44
N ASN A 775 5.44 43.61 -28.86
CA ASN A 775 5.13 44.70 -29.76
C ASN A 775 4.73 44.19 -31.17
N PRO A 776 3.54 44.57 -31.70
CA PRO A 776 3.05 44.11 -33.00
C PRO A 776 3.99 44.39 -34.16
N VAL A 777 4.71 45.52 -34.10
CA VAL A 777 5.67 45.97 -35.15
C VAL A 777 6.83 44.97 -35.30
N ASN A 778 7.37 44.49 -34.17
CA ASN A 778 8.45 43.49 -34.19
C ASN A 778 7.96 42.14 -34.73
N SER A 779 6.70 41.82 -34.52
CA SER A 779 6.07 40.57 -34.99
C SER A 779 5.75 40.56 -36.48
N LEU A 780 5.56 41.74 -37.09
CA LEU A 780 5.35 41.94 -38.54
C LEU A 780 6.66 42.05 -39.33
N LYS A 781 7.76 42.55 -38.70
CA LYS A 781 9.09 42.68 -39.30
C LYS A 781 9.94 41.40 -39.25
N ALA A 782 9.55 40.38 -38.50
CA ALA A 782 10.33 39.15 -38.29
C ALA A 782 10.19 38.12 -39.41
N GLU A 783 10.00 38.52 -40.65
CA GLU A 783 10.19 37.69 -41.85
C GLU A 783 11.63 37.86 -42.38
#